data_c1921394eb990e46562cd54f306025e2
#
_entry.id   c1921394eb990e46562cd54f306025e2
#
_cell.length_a   1.000
_cell.length_b   1.000
_cell.length_c   1.000
_cell.angle_alpha   90.00
_cell.angle_beta   90.00
_cell.angle_gamma   90.00
#
_symmetry.space_group_name_H-M   'P 1'
#
loop_
_entity.id
_entity.type
_entity.pdbx_description
1 polymer ?
#
loop_
_entity_poly.entity_id
_entity_poly.type
_entity_poly.pdbx_seq_one_letter_code
_entity_poly.pdbx_strand_id
1 'polypeptide(L)'
;MRKFILSLAALFIGATSVSAQGLQPIPTDKDLRVGKLENGMTYYIRHNEKPKGQASFYILHDVGAIQENDDQQGLAHFLEHMAFNGTKNLPGKTMINYLEKIGVMFGYNLNAGTSWDYTEYMVKDVPVAREGAIDTALTILHDWSHFIALEPSEIDSERGVIMEELRTRDGAQWRSTIAMLKALYKDTKYAERNLIGYLDGLKSFDHKALEEFYHTWYRPDYQSIYVIGDIDVDAVEAKIKAMMSDIPAADPDAPAKEVIMVPGNEEPIISIFSDPEMQNSSVRMFAKRDALPREINNTLQRSAINTVIAMAESMENARLQEMRMKPDAPFLSAYMGEGQVFVNPTLEATTFVAQTEDGKLLDGFRAIYTEMERMRRHGFTQAEFERAKTDMLRSAERQYANRNDVENDTYAERYIDAHRNNYAMPDAETEWQIDSMFISSLSVDDVNAAYSSLTAPDKNLVIVLNSIAKEGVEIPTEEQIKAVIAEVSASEIEPYADDTVKEPLIPESVKLKGSKVKKTAYNESLGTTEWTLKNGIKVVVKPTMLKADEVRLDVTAKGGLSTLTDEEYYTGEFLPIVASMSGVGKFSANDLKKQLSGITVAAGLSTDSYEHGIGAASSPKDIETMLQLVYLNFTSPRFDETDLNTMKKMYSSYFANIESNPDYIAQREYMKTLYGDNPRRQLTSRAQIEALELEDMPAVYHKLYDNAKNFRFTFVGNVDLDELRPLVEKYIGSLPVKGAELDVVDDGVRAVEGVVINDFKQEMQQPKVSVMLSYTGQIDYTPENRMAMTLLSQALDSRYLQSIREEKGGTYGVQVNASVEKDPIEAYDMLIKFDTNAEQADELIEIAIAELEKIAQEGPRADDIAKTKEFLVKNYNNTLEKNGGWINAIERWYDEGYDYKAEYLTTVEKVGAEHVKALAAKILADNNKNLVIMRPAQN
;
A
#
# COMPACT_ATOMS: atom_id res chain seq x y z
N MET A 1 26.31 -8.29 28.80
CA MET A 1 26.03 -8.11 27.40
C MET A 1 26.70 -9.17 26.51
N ARG A 2 28.01 -9.24 26.34
CA ARG A 2 28.70 -10.28 25.51
C ARG A 2 28.29 -11.73 25.83
N LYS A 3 28.09 -12.10 27.09
CA LYS A 3 27.59 -13.42 27.49
C LYS A 3 26.11 -13.61 27.21
N PHE A 4 25.36 -12.54 27.10
CA PHE A 4 23.95 -12.54 26.77
C PHE A 4 23.76 -12.77 25.25
N ILE A 5 24.57 -12.13 24.42
CA ILE A 5 24.56 -12.27 22.94
C ILE A 5 25.05 -13.67 22.53
N LEU A 6 26.08 -14.23 23.23
CA LEU A 6 26.52 -15.60 23.00
C LEU A 6 25.49 -16.65 23.44
N SER A 7 24.60 -16.31 24.40
CA SER A 7 23.45 -17.18 24.70
C SER A 7 22.31 -17.02 23.69
N LEU A 8 22.24 -15.91 22.92
CA LEU A 8 21.31 -15.74 21.79
C LEU A 8 21.66 -16.67 20.64
N ALA A 9 22.95 -16.80 20.28
CA ALA A 9 23.38 -17.78 19.27
C ALA A 9 23.03 -19.23 19.68
N ALA A 10 23.03 -19.53 20.99
CA ALA A 10 22.62 -20.84 21.50
C ALA A 10 21.10 -21.06 21.47
N LEU A 11 20.29 -19.98 21.49
CA LEU A 11 18.83 -20.04 21.36
C LEU A 11 18.39 -20.40 19.94
N PHE A 12 19.16 -19.97 18.94
CA PHE A 12 18.92 -20.34 17.54
C PHE A 12 19.29 -21.79 17.20
N ILE A 13 20.17 -22.41 17.96
CA ILE A 13 20.73 -23.75 17.67
C ILE A 13 19.95 -24.91 18.32
N GLY A 14 19.08 -24.66 19.28
CA GLY A 14 18.41 -25.75 19.98
C GLY A 14 17.13 -25.37 20.69
N ALA A 15 16.04 -25.89 20.19
CA ALA A 15 14.73 -25.90 20.83
C ALA A 15 14.69 -26.80 22.10
N THR A 16 15.76 -26.83 22.92
CA THR A 16 15.77 -27.56 24.17
C THR A 16 15.60 -26.60 25.34
N SER A 17 14.35 -26.51 25.84
CA SER A 17 13.97 -25.98 27.14
C SER A 17 14.72 -24.70 27.57
N VAL A 18 14.35 -23.59 26.99
CA VAL A 18 14.60 -22.28 27.63
C VAL A 18 13.77 -22.27 28.94
N SER A 19 14.44 -22.40 30.05
CA SER A 19 13.75 -22.27 31.33
C SER A 19 13.30 -20.81 31.46
N ALA A 20 12.02 -20.57 31.70
CA ALA A 20 11.42 -19.24 31.91
C ALA A 20 12.09 -18.39 33.00
N GLN A 21 13.06 -18.93 33.72
CA GLN A 21 13.81 -18.30 34.83
C GLN A 21 14.92 -17.34 34.40
N GLY A 22 14.88 -16.76 33.24
CA GLY A 22 15.90 -15.74 32.78
C GLY A 22 15.36 -14.75 31.78
N LEU A 23 14.11 -14.91 31.34
CA LEU A 23 13.46 -14.00 30.40
C LEU A 23 13.12 -12.68 31.11
N GLN A 24 13.44 -11.56 30.44
CA GLN A 24 13.12 -10.22 30.93
C GLN A 24 11.97 -9.63 30.09
N PRO A 25 10.74 -9.64 30.62
CA PRO A 25 9.61 -9.04 29.92
C PRO A 25 9.80 -7.54 29.74
N ILE A 26 9.38 -7.03 28.59
CA ILE A 26 9.36 -5.59 28.31
C ILE A 26 8.09 -5.02 28.94
N PRO A 27 8.15 -3.90 29.68
CA PRO A 27 6.99 -3.26 30.26
C PRO A 27 5.98 -2.85 29.17
N THR A 28 4.70 -3.09 29.46
CA THR A 28 3.61 -2.55 28.64
C THR A 28 3.50 -1.04 28.83
N ASP A 29 3.16 -0.32 27.74
CA ASP A 29 2.88 1.11 27.77
C ASP A 29 1.83 1.45 28.86
N LYS A 30 2.18 2.38 29.75
CA LYS A 30 1.31 2.83 30.85
C LYS A 30 0.02 3.52 30.37
N ASP A 31 0.05 4.07 29.16
CA ASP A 31 -1.08 4.76 28.55
C ASP A 31 -2.02 3.78 27.83
N LEU A 32 -1.64 2.51 27.73
CA LEU A 32 -2.48 1.43 27.23
C LEU A 32 -3.19 0.71 28.40
N ARG A 33 -4.52 0.81 28.44
CA ARG A 33 -5.36 0.05 29.35
C ARG A 33 -5.64 -1.35 28.78
N VAL A 34 -5.13 -2.39 29.42
CA VAL A 34 -5.40 -3.79 29.08
C VAL A 34 -6.20 -4.43 30.19
N GLY A 35 -7.25 -5.16 29.83
CA GLY A 35 -8.03 -5.91 30.79
C GLY A 35 -8.65 -7.18 30.20
N LYS A 36 -9.14 -8.04 31.08
CA LYS A 36 -9.85 -9.26 30.70
C LYS A 36 -11.17 -9.34 31.46
N LEU A 37 -12.25 -9.59 30.71
CA LEU A 37 -13.59 -9.77 31.29
C LEU A 37 -13.75 -11.17 31.91
N GLU A 38 -14.76 -11.33 32.76
CA GLU A 38 -15.05 -12.61 33.40
C GLU A 38 -15.41 -13.72 32.40
N ASN A 39 -15.99 -13.35 31.25
CA ASN A 39 -16.30 -14.30 30.18
C ASN A 39 -15.09 -14.70 29.31
N GLY A 40 -13.91 -14.14 29.57
CA GLY A 40 -12.68 -14.45 28.86
C GLY A 40 -12.23 -13.47 27.79
N MET A 41 -13.07 -12.51 27.37
CA MET A 41 -12.75 -11.50 26.36
C MET A 41 -11.68 -10.55 26.88
N THR A 42 -10.71 -10.22 26.01
CA THR A 42 -9.65 -9.24 26.31
C THR A 42 -10.00 -7.89 25.70
N TYR A 43 -9.61 -6.79 26.34
CA TYR A 43 -9.78 -5.47 25.75
C TYR A 43 -8.53 -4.60 25.89
N TYR A 44 -8.34 -3.70 24.91
CA TYR A 44 -7.26 -2.76 24.80
C TYR A 44 -7.84 -1.37 24.55
N ILE A 45 -7.53 -0.39 25.40
CA ILE A 45 -8.07 0.97 25.28
C ILE A 45 -6.91 1.94 25.38
N ARG A 46 -6.84 2.90 24.43
CA ARG A 46 -5.82 3.93 24.44
C ARG A 46 -6.43 5.28 24.08
N HIS A 47 -6.08 6.31 24.86
CA HIS A 47 -6.33 7.69 24.42
C HIS A 47 -5.29 8.10 23.38
N ASN A 48 -5.75 8.63 22.24
CA ASN A 48 -4.91 9.20 21.18
C ASN A 48 -5.71 10.24 20.38
N GLU A 49 -5.10 11.37 20.05
CA GLU A 49 -5.77 12.49 19.36
C GLU A 49 -5.39 12.58 17.86
N LYS A 50 -5.13 11.45 17.22
CA LYS A 50 -4.75 11.39 15.80
C LYS A 50 -5.57 10.34 15.03
N PRO A 51 -6.61 10.80 14.31
CA PRO A 51 -7.16 12.16 14.18
C PRO A 51 -7.89 12.64 15.45
N LYS A 52 -7.85 13.95 15.70
CA LYS A 52 -8.53 14.55 16.84
C LYS A 52 -10.07 14.47 16.72
N GLY A 53 -10.72 14.23 17.85
CA GLY A 53 -12.19 14.13 17.90
C GLY A 53 -12.74 12.84 17.30
N GLN A 54 -11.88 11.84 17.01
CA GLN A 54 -12.25 10.57 16.38
C GLN A 54 -11.69 9.38 17.16
N ALA A 55 -12.35 8.22 17.05
CA ALA A 55 -11.88 6.97 17.60
C ALA A 55 -12.13 5.81 16.65
N SER A 56 -11.25 4.81 16.69
CA SER A 56 -11.35 3.57 15.94
C SER A 56 -11.67 2.41 16.88
N PHE A 57 -12.54 1.52 16.43
CA PHE A 57 -13.08 0.40 17.18
C PHE A 57 -12.84 -0.88 16.38
N TYR A 58 -12.22 -1.87 17.00
CA TYR A 58 -11.94 -3.15 16.37
C TYR A 58 -12.38 -4.29 17.28
N ILE A 59 -12.83 -5.38 16.67
CA ILE A 59 -12.91 -6.68 17.31
C ILE A 59 -12.15 -7.71 16.48
N LEU A 60 -11.25 -8.40 17.13
CA LEU A 60 -10.52 -9.53 16.58
C LEU A 60 -11.14 -10.82 17.09
N HIS A 61 -11.40 -11.72 16.19
CA HIS A 61 -11.66 -13.13 16.48
C HIS A 61 -10.41 -13.91 16.09
N ASP A 62 -9.76 -14.56 17.05
CA ASP A 62 -8.66 -15.50 16.80
C ASP A 62 -9.19 -16.79 16.16
N VAL A 63 -9.98 -16.66 15.10
CA VAL A 63 -10.71 -17.70 14.38
C VAL A 63 -10.74 -17.36 12.90
N GLY A 64 -10.36 -18.30 12.05
CA GLY A 64 -10.36 -18.13 10.61
C GLY A 64 -10.61 -19.46 9.88
N ALA A 65 -10.21 -19.53 8.62
CA ALA A 65 -10.48 -20.70 7.77
C ALA A 65 -9.86 -22.01 8.31
N ILE A 66 -8.84 -21.95 9.15
CA ILE A 66 -8.21 -23.16 9.72
C ILE A 66 -9.10 -23.89 10.73
N GLN A 67 -10.07 -23.20 11.33
CA GLN A 67 -11.03 -23.80 12.25
C GLN A 67 -12.17 -24.52 11.53
N GLU A 68 -12.35 -24.31 10.23
CA GLU A 68 -13.39 -24.96 9.43
C GLU A 68 -13.21 -26.48 9.36
N ASN A 69 -14.31 -27.20 9.37
CA ASN A 69 -14.36 -28.61 8.96
C ASN A 69 -14.29 -28.71 7.42
N ASP A 70 -14.20 -29.93 6.90
CA ASP A 70 -14.06 -30.14 5.45
C ASP A 70 -15.32 -29.71 4.66
N ASP A 71 -16.48 -29.81 5.28
CA ASP A 71 -17.78 -29.36 4.75
C ASP A 71 -18.08 -27.87 5.01
N GLN A 72 -17.20 -27.17 5.69
CA GLN A 72 -17.34 -25.75 6.07
C GLN A 72 -16.37 -24.82 5.32
N GLN A 73 -15.67 -25.30 4.30
CA GLN A 73 -14.65 -24.50 3.63
C GLN A 73 -15.23 -23.21 3.00
N GLY A 74 -14.69 -22.07 3.45
CA GLY A 74 -15.13 -20.73 3.07
C GLY A 74 -16.19 -20.13 4.00
N LEU A 75 -16.65 -20.85 5.03
CA LEU A 75 -17.68 -20.33 5.93
C LEU A 75 -17.16 -19.32 6.95
N ALA A 76 -15.87 -19.31 7.27
CA ALA A 76 -15.27 -18.23 8.06
C ALA A 76 -15.41 -16.87 7.34
N HIS A 77 -15.09 -16.85 6.05
CA HIS A 77 -15.24 -15.67 5.19
C HIS A 77 -16.72 -15.34 4.94
N PHE A 78 -17.55 -16.36 4.74
CA PHE A 78 -19.00 -16.15 4.60
C PHE A 78 -19.62 -15.51 5.85
N LEU A 79 -19.20 -15.93 7.04
CA LEU A 79 -19.65 -15.36 8.31
C LEU A 79 -19.23 -13.89 8.46
N GLU A 80 -18.06 -13.52 7.95
CA GLU A 80 -17.60 -12.13 7.89
C GLU A 80 -18.62 -11.26 7.14
N HIS A 81 -19.06 -11.68 5.95
CA HIS A 81 -20.10 -10.98 5.18
C HIS A 81 -21.40 -10.86 5.94
N MET A 82 -21.82 -11.94 6.62
CA MET A 82 -23.07 -11.95 7.38
C MET A 82 -23.10 -10.93 8.53
N ALA A 83 -21.94 -10.54 9.06
CA ALA A 83 -21.82 -9.50 10.07
C ALA A 83 -22.32 -8.12 9.60
N PHE A 84 -22.39 -7.87 8.28
CA PHE A 84 -22.92 -6.65 7.67
C PHE A 84 -24.39 -6.78 7.20
N ASN A 85 -24.95 -7.98 7.28
CA ASN A 85 -26.31 -8.27 6.83
C ASN A 85 -27.35 -8.28 7.97
N GLY A 86 -26.96 -7.78 9.14
CA GLY A 86 -27.81 -7.59 10.30
C GLY A 86 -27.37 -8.32 11.54
N THR A 87 -27.68 -7.71 12.65
CA THR A 87 -27.40 -8.23 13.99
C THR A 87 -28.62 -8.10 14.88
N LYS A 88 -28.57 -8.67 16.09
CA LYS A 88 -29.67 -8.64 17.07
C LYS A 88 -30.21 -7.22 17.35
N ASN A 89 -29.29 -6.27 17.56
CA ASN A 89 -29.66 -4.89 17.91
C ASN A 89 -29.73 -3.95 16.68
N LEU A 90 -29.11 -4.36 15.58
CA LEU A 90 -28.99 -3.56 14.36
C LEU A 90 -29.44 -4.42 13.14
N PRO A 91 -30.74 -4.65 12.97
CA PRO A 91 -31.25 -5.55 11.92
C PRO A 91 -31.03 -4.99 10.52
N GLY A 92 -30.76 -5.88 9.57
CA GLY A 92 -30.53 -5.56 8.17
C GLY A 92 -29.40 -4.54 8.00
N LYS A 93 -29.63 -3.51 7.21
CA LYS A 93 -28.62 -2.46 6.94
C LYS A 93 -28.62 -1.28 7.95
N THR A 94 -29.25 -1.42 9.09
CA THR A 94 -29.37 -0.33 10.10
C THR A 94 -27.99 0.15 10.56
N MET A 95 -27.03 -0.76 10.75
CA MET A 95 -25.66 -0.45 11.14
C MET A 95 -24.96 0.44 10.09
N ILE A 96 -24.93 0.00 8.86
CA ILE A 96 -24.29 0.73 7.75
C ILE A 96 -24.93 2.11 7.61
N ASN A 97 -26.25 2.17 7.54
CA ASN A 97 -26.99 3.42 7.43
C ASN A 97 -26.72 4.41 8.57
N TYR A 98 -26.57 3.92 9.82
CA TYR A 98 -26.22 4.77 10.94
C TYR A 98 -24.80 5.32 10.82
N LEU A 99 -23.84 4.45 10.53
CA LEU A 99 -22.42 4.82 10.45
C LEU A 99 -22.16 5.83 9.33
N GLU A 100 -22.77 5.62 8.16
CA GLU A 100 -22.65 6.57 7.05
C GLU A 100 -23.25 7.94 7.37
N LYS A 101 -24.34 8.00 8.14
CA LYS A 101 -24.93 9.28 8.62
C LYS A 101 -24.00 10.09 9.54
N ILE A 102 -23.03 9.46 10.12
CA ILE A 102 -22.00 10.13 10.93
C ILE A 102 -20.65 10.23 10.21
N GLY A 103 -20.63 10.01 8.88
CA GLY A 103 -19.43 10.14 8.06
C GLY A 103 -18.46 8.94 8.14
N VAL A 104 -18.93 7.77 8.57
CA VAL A 104 -18.17 6.51 8.58
C VAL A 104 -18.68 5.67 7.41
N MET A 105 -17.93 5.68 6.30
CA MET A 105 -18.34 5.08 5.03
C MET A 105 -17.99 3.59 4.97
N PHE A 106 -18.93 2.79 4.42
CA PHE A 106 -18.70 1.37 4.14
C PHE A 106 -17.59 1.18 3.09
N GLY A 107 -16.74 0.18 3.29
CA GLY A 107 -15.58 -0.09 2.44
C GLY A 107 -14.37 0.81 2.68
N TYR A 108 -14.53 1.96 3.33
CA TYR A 108 -13.44 2.89 3.67
C TYR A 108 -13.12 2.93 5.18
N ASN A 109 -14.10 3.27 6.01
CA ASN A 109 -13.96 3.32 7.47
C ASN A 109 -14.59 2.12 8.18
N LEU A 110 -15.57 1.48 7.57
CA LEU A 110 -16.24 0.28 8.02
C LEU A 110 -15.83 -0.88 7.11
N ASN A 111 -15.11 -1.86 7.65
CA ASN A 111 -14.60 -2.99 6.87
C ASN A 111 -14.36 -4.20 7.78
N ALA A 112 -14.04 -5.33 7.17
CA ALA A 112 -13.59 -6.54 7.83
C ALA A 112 -12.60 -7.31 6.97
N GLY A 113 -11.99 -8.34 7.52
CA GLY A 113 -11.10 -9.22 6.78
C GLY A 113 -10.94 -10.57 7.47
N THR A 114 -11.03 -11.63 6.70
CA THR A 114 -10.80 -13.01 7.14
C THR A 114 -9.45 -13.52 6.67
N SER A 115 -8.73 -14.18 7.55
CA SER A 115 -7.49 -14.89 7.28
C SER A 115 -7.63 -16.37 7.67
N TRP A 116 -6.54 -17.14 7.53
CA TRP A 116 -6.54 -18.54 7.96
C TRP A 116 -6.73 -18.68 9.46
N ASP A 117 -6.14 -17.80 10.27
CA ASP A 117 -6.10 -17.92 11.73
C ASP A 117 -6.98 -16.91 12.48
N TYR A 118 -7.49 -15.90 11.80
CA TYR A 118 -8.24 -14.82 12.43
C TYR A 118 -9.25 -14.18 11.49
N THR A 119 -10.23 -13.52 12.10
CA THR A 119 -11.16 -12.60 11.42
C THR A 119 -11.19 -11.29 12.22
N GLU A 120 -11.06 -10.17 11.53
CA GLU A 120 -11.02 -8.84 12.10
C GLU A 120 -12.14 -7.98 11.54
N TYR A 121 -12.82 -7.25 12.42
CA TYR A 121 -13.84 -6.26 12.05
C TYR A 121 -13.45 -4.89 12.59
N MET A 122 -13.70 -3.84 11.80
CA MET A 122 -13.27 -2.49 12.14
C MET A 122 -14.31 -1.43 11.83
N VAL A 123 -14.43 -0.45 12.73
CA VAL A 123 -15.18 0.79 12.56
C VAL A 123 -14.23 1.93 12.90
N LYS A 124 -13.69 2.59 11.88
CA LYS A 124 -12.64 3.60 12.00
C LYS A 124 -13.21 5.02 11.98
N ASP A 125 -12.46 5.93 12.57
CA ASP A 125 -12.73 7.37 12.50
C ASP A 125 -14.14 7.76 12.94
N VAL A 126 -14.66 7.13 13.98
CA VAL A 126 -15.97 7.46 14.57
C VAL A 126 -15.88 8.82 15.26
N PRO A 127 -16.74 9.81 14.90
CA PRO A 127 -16.71 11.13 15.53
C PRO A 127 -17.23 11.06 16.96
N VAL A 128 -16.33 11.13 17.96
CA VAL A 128 -16.64 10.89 19.37
C VAL A 128 -17.48 11.98 20.02
N ALA A 129 -17.51 13.18 19.44
CA ALA A 129 -18.37 14.28 19.91
C ALA A 129 -19.85 14.09 19.58
N ARG A 130 -20.20 13.17 18.69
CA ARG A 130 -21.59 12.85 18.39
C ARG A 130 -22.21 12.05 19.53
N GLU A 131 -23.35 12.53 20.00
CA GLU A 131 -24.11 11.83 21.04
C GLU A 131 -24.47 10.39 20.57
N GLY A 132 -24.16 9.40 21.39
CA GLY A 132 -24.43 8.00 21.11
C GLY A 132 -23.46 7.30 20.16
N ALA A 133 -22.50 7.98 19.53
CA ALA A 133 -21.61 7.35 18.54
C ALA A 133 -20.73 6.27 19.16
N ILE A 134 -20.12 6.53 20.32
CA ILE A 134 -19.34 5.54 21.06
C ILE A 134 -20.20 4.35 21.49
N ASP A 135 -21.41 4.59 22.01
CA ASP A 135 -22.32 3.55 22.44
C ASP A 135 -22.76 2.67 21.28
N THR A 136 -23.05 3.27 20.12
CA THR A 136 -23.41 2.51 18.92
C THR A 136 -22.22 1.71 18.39
N ALA A 137 -21.02 2.29 18.34
CA ALA A 137 -19.82 1.56 17.92
C ALA A 137 -19.54 0.37 18.84
N LEU A 138 -19.66 0.53 20.16
CA LEU A 138 -19.54 -0.59 21.11
C LEU A 138 -20.67 -1.61 20.96
N THR A 139 -21.90 -1.19 20.63
CA THR A 139 -23.02 -2.09 20.32
C THR A 139 -22.71 -2.94 19.07
N ILE A 140 -22.08 -2.33 18.07
CA ILE A 140 -21.64 -3.04 16.87
C ILE A 140 -20.63 -4.13 17.24
N LEU A 141 -19.60 -3.81 18.03
CA LEU A 141 -18.62 -4.80 18.48
C LEU A 141 -19.26 -5.90 19.35
N HIS A 142 -20.20 -5.53 20.21
CA HIS A 142 -20.97 -6.47 21.03
C HIS A 142 -21.74 -7.46 20.14
N ASP A 143 -22.43 -6.94 19.13
CA ASP A 143 -23.22 -7.78 18.24
C ASP A 143 -22.36 -8.64 17.32
N TRP A 144 -21.26 -8.12 16.83
CA TRP A 144 -20.27 -8.91 16.06
C TRP A 144 -19.61 -10.00 16.88
N SER A 145 -19.51 -9.81 18.20
CA SER A 145 -18.97 -10.82 19.09
C SER A 145 -19.82 -12.11 19.14
N HIS A 146 -21.15 -11.98 19.29
CA HIS A 146 -22.00 -13.15 19.57
C HIS A 146 -23.44 -13.04 19.05
N PHE A 147 -23.83 -11.95 18.38
CA PHE A 147 -25.22 -11.68 18.04
C PHE A 147 -25.43 -11.33 16.55
N ILE A 148 -24.61 -11.90 15.67
CA ILE A 148 -24.81 -11.83 14.21
C ILE A 148 -26.10 -12.56 13.87
N ALA A 149 -26.97 -11.94 13.11
CA ALA A 149 -28.22 -12.56 12.65
C ALA A 149 -27.92 -13.41 11.40
N LEU A 150 -28.10 -14.71 11.49
CA LEU A 150 -27.93 -15.63 10.38
C LEU A 150 -29.29 -15.91 9.72
N GLU A 151 -29.93 -14.84 9.22
CA GLU A 151 -31.25 -14.99 8.57
C GLU A 151 -31.10 -15.80 7.27
N PRO A 152 -31.88 -16.89 7.08
CA PRO A 152 -31.75 -17.75 5.90
C PRO A 152 -31.85 -17.02 4.57
N SER A 153 -32.73 -16.01 4.46
CA SER A 153 -32.88 -15.19 3.26
C SER A 153 -31.63 -14.36 2.94
N GLU A 154 -30.95 -13.83 3.96
CA GLU A 154 -29.72 -13.06 3.80
C GLU A 154 -28.54 -13.98 3.42
N ILE A 155 -28.46 -15.18 4.04
CA ILE A 155 -27.46 -16.18 3.66
C ILE A 155 -27.59 -16.54 2.18
N ASP A 156 -28.81 -16.83 1.73
CA ASP A 156 -29.04 -17.23 0.32
C ASP A 156 -28.77 -16.08 -0.66
N SER A 157 -29.06 -14.84 -0.27
CA SER A 157 -28.74 -13.65 -1.07
C SER A 157 -27.21 -13.43 -1.17
N GLU A 158 -26.48 -13.60 -0.07
CA GLU A 158 -25.04 -13.34 -0.01
C GLU A 158 -24.20 -14.37 -0.78
N ARG A 159 -24.74 -15.60 -1.04
CA ARG A 159 -24.06 -16.60 -1.88
C ARG A 159 -23.63 -16.03 -3.23
N GLY A 160 -24.51 -15.24 -3.88
CA GLY A 160 -24.22 -14.62 -5.17
C GLY A 160 -23.02 -13.68 -5.09
N VAL A 161 -23.01 -12.81 -4.09
CA VAL A 161 -21.94 -11.81 -3.87
C VAL A 161 -20.59 -12.50 -3.66
N ILE A 162 -20.53 -13.52 -2.80
CA ILE A 162 -19.27 -14.23 -2.49
C ILE A 162 -18.79 -15.06 -3.70
N MET A 163 -19.71 -15.62 -4.48
CA MET A 163 -19.35 -16.32 -5.73
C MET A 163 -18.75 -15.37 -6.77
N GLU A 164 -19.28 -14.15 -6.90
CA GLU A 164 -18.69 -13.13 -7.77
C GLU A 164 -17.34 -12.64 -7.24
N GLU A 165 -17.18 -12.50 -5.93
CA GLU A 165 -15.89 -12.21 -5.32
C GLU A 165 -14.86 -13.29 -5.62
N LEU A 166 -15.20 -14.57 -5.41
CA LEU A 166 -14.33 -15.69 -5.76
C LEU A 166 -13.91 -15.64 -7.24
N ARG A 167 -14.86 -15.34 -8.14
CA ARG A 167 -14.58 -15.22 -9.56
C ARG A 167 -13.62 -14.08 -9.88
N THR A 168 -13.77 -12.93 -9.23
CA THR A 168 -12.89 -11.76 -9.41
C THR A 168 -11.49 -12.00 -8.87
N ARG A 169 -11.38 -12.76 -7.77
CA ARG A 169 -10.08 -13.07 -7.13
C ARG A 169 -9.34 -14.24 -7.79
N ASP A 170 -10.01 -15.11 -8.55
CA ASP A 170 -9.37 -16.28 -9.17
C ASP A 170 -8.53 -15.90 -10.40
N GLY A 171 -7.50 -15.10 -10.18
CA GLY A 171 -6.48 -14.78 -11.16
C GLY A 171 -5.23 -15.66 -11.00
N ALA A 172 -4.30 -15.61 -11.96
CA ALA A 172 -3.06 -16.39 -11.95
C ALA A 172 -2.26 -16.21 -10.64
N GLN A 173 -2.26 -14.99 -10.08
CA GLN A 173 -1.55 -14.71 -8.82
C GLN A 173 -2.16 -15.49 -7.64
N TRP A 174 -3.50 -15.58 -7.56
CA TRP A 174 -4.17 -16.37 -6.53
C TRP A 174 -3.90 -17.87 -6.69
N ARG A 175 -4.03 -18.39 -7.91
CA ARG A 175 -3.72 -19.80 -8.21
C ARG A 175 -2.27 -20.16 -7.87
N SER A 176 -1.31 -19.25 -8.15
CA SER A 176 0.09 -19.44 -7.77
C SER A 176 0.28 -19.42 -6.23
N THR A 177 -0.46 -18.56 -5.53
CA THR A 177 -0.44 -18.52 -4.06
C THR A 177 -0.93 -19.83 -3.46
N ILE A 178 -2.01 -20.39 -3.95
CA ILE A 178 -2.52 -21.71 -3.51
C ILE A 178 -1.50 -22.81 -3.79
N ALA A 179 -0.83 -22.80 -4.96
CA ALA A 179 0.23 -23.77 -5.27
C ALA A 179 1.43 -23.65 -4.29
N MET A 180 1.81 -22.42 -3.96
CA MET A 180 2.86 -22.15 -2.98
C MET A 180 2.47 -22.63 -1.57
N LEU A 181 1.25 -22.35 -1.10
CA LEU A 181 0.78 -22.78 0.22
C LEU A 181 0.78 -24.30 0.35
N LYS A 182 0.38 -25.03 -0.72
CA LYS A 182 0.45 -26.49 -0.78
C LYS A 182 1.86 -27.03 -0.62
N ALA A 183 2.86 -26.36 -1.18
CA ALA A 183 4.25 -26.76 -1.04
C ALA A 183 4.82 -26.39 0.33
N LEU A 184 4.59 -25.16 0.77
CA LEU A 184 5.14 -24.62 2.01
C LEU A 184 4.58 -25.31 3.26
N TYR A 185 3.27 -25.58 3.26
CA TYR A 185 2.55 -26.20 4.36
C TYR A 185 2.18 -27.66 4.12
N LYS A 186 2.97 -28.34 3.27
CA LYS A 186 2.73 -29.72 2.91
C LYS A 186 2.43 -30.58 4.14
N ASP A 187 1.45 -31.48 3.99
CA ASP A 187 0.97 -32.42 5.04
C ASP A 187 0.34 -31.71 6.26
N THR A 188 -0.17 -30.49 6.08
CA THR A 188 -0.94 -29.76 7.10
C THR A 188 -2.27 -29.26 6.56
N LYS A 189 -3.19 -28.92 7.46
CA LYS A 189 -4.49 -28.34 7.15
C LYS A 189 -4.37 -27.00 6.38
N TYR A 190 -3.30 -26.22 6.57
CA TYR A 190 -3.03 -25.00 5.83
C TYR A 190 -2.84 -25.21 4.32
N ALA A 191 -2.34 -26.39 3.90
CA ALA A 191 -2.21 -26.73 2.51
C ALA A 191 -3.53 -27.06 1.82
N GLU A 192 -4.57 -27.36 2.60
CA GLU A 192 -5.86 -27.86 2.11
C GLU A 192 -6.98 -26.81 2.18
N ARG A 193 -6.84 -25.79 3.03
CA ARG A 193 -7.87 -24.75 3.20
C ARG A 193 -7.77 -23.65 2.17
N ASN A 194 -8.88 -23.41 1.45
CA ASN A 194 -9.07 -22.23 0.62
C ASN A 194 -9.88 -21.19 1.39
N LEU A 195 -9.31 -20.00 1.55
CA LEU A 195 -9.89 -18.93 2.38
C LEU A 195 -11.33 -18.55 1.99
N ILE A 196 -11.62 -18.46 0.70
CA ILE A 196 -12.95 -18.10 0.19
C ILE A 196 -13.84 -19.37 0.01
N GLY A 197 -13.25 -20.56 0.08
CA GLY A 197 -13.93 -21.82 -0.23
C GLY A 197 -13.91 -22.15 -1.73
N TYR A 198 -14.84 -23.00 -2.12
CA TYR A 198 -14.97 -23.47 -3.48
C TYR A 198 -16.39 -23.23 -3.98
N LEU A 199 -16.54 -22.98 -5.28
CA LEU A 199 -17.82 -22.61 -5.91
C LEU A 199 -18.96 -23.59 -5.59
N ASP A 200 -18.70 -24.89 -5.64
CA ASP A 200 -19.72 -25.92 -5.37
C ASP A 200 -20.14 -25.95 -3.89
N GLY A 201 -19.19 -25.74 -2.98
CA GLY A 201 -19.47 -25.61 -1.54
C GLY A 201 -20.31 -24.38 -1.25
N LEU A 202 -19.92 -23.22 -1.76
CA LEU A 202 -20.63 -21.95 -1.57
C LEU A 202 -22.07 -22.00 -2.08
N LYS A 203 -22.31 -22.70 -3.21
CA LYS A 203 -23.67 -22.87 -3.76
C LYS A 203 -24.59 -23.72 -2.90
N SER A 204 -24.05 -24.67 -2.13
CA SER A 204 -24.87 -25.77 -1.60
C SER A 204 -24.70 -26.08 -0.12
N PHE A 205 -23.86 -25.33 0.62
CA PHE A 205 -23.72 -25.59 2.06
C PHE A 205 -25.05 -25.40 2.80
N ASP A 206 -25.28 -26.21 3.83
CA ASP A 206 -26.45 -26.09 4.69
C ASP A 206 -26.28 -24.91 5.64
N HIS A 207 -27.30 -24.07 5.81
CA HIS A 207 -27.30 -22.96 6.77
C HIS A 207 -26.82 -23.40 8.16
N LYS A 208 -27.20 -24.62 8.56
CA LYS A 208 -26.77 -25.22 9.82
C LYS A 208 -25.24 -25.34 9.95
N ALA A 209 -24.52 -25.59 8.86
CA ALA A 209 -23.06 -25.67 8.87
C ALA A 209 -22.43 -24.32 9.25
N LEU A 210 -23.00 -23.21 8.76
CA LEU A 210 -22.59 -21.84 9.12
C LEU A 210 -22.95 -21.54 10.57
N GLU A 211 -24.17 -21.90 11.03
CA GLU A 211 -24.58 -21.74 12.43
C GLU A 211 -23.67 -22.53 13.38
N GLU A 212 -23.32 -23.77 13.04
CA GLU A 212 -22.41 -24.63 13.82
C GLU A 212 -21.00 -24.02 13.91
N PHE A 213 -20.47 -23.50 12.79
CA PHE A 213 -19.17 -22.80 12.79
C PHE A 213 -19.22 -21.58 13.71
N TYR A 214 -20.24 -20.74 13.56
CA TYR A 214 -20.43 -19.52 14.33
C TYR A 214 -20.51 -19.82 15.85
N HIS A 215 -21.42 -20.67 16.27
CA HIS A 215 -21.62 -20.97 17.69
C HIS A 215 -20.47 -21.75 18.34
N THR A 216 -19.68 -22.45 17.54
CA THR A 216 -18.51 -23.19 18.06
C THR A 216 -17.35 -22.25 18.32
N TRP A 217 -17.10 -21.32 17.41
CA TRP A 217 -15.84 -20.58 17.35
C TRP A 217 -15.93 -19.09 17.73
N TYR A 218 -17.08 -18.42 17.53
CA TYR A 218 -17.26 -17.01 17.91
C TYR A 218 -17.60 -16.90 19.39
N ARG A 219 -16.59 -17.01 20.22
CA ARG A 219 -16.71 -17.04 21.68
C ARG A 219 -15.66 -16.13 22.34
N PRO A 220 -15.95 -15.56 23.52
CA PRO A 220 -15.19 -14.46 24.11
C PRO A 220 -13.75 -14.80 24.49
N ASP A 221 -13.42 -16.08 24.75
CA ASP A 221 -12.04 -16.49 25.04
C ASP A 221 -11.10 -16.46 23.82
N TYR A 222 -11.65 -16.34 22.59
CA TYR A 222 -10.93 -16.10 21.34
C TYR A 222 -11.18 -14.70 20.77
N GLN A 223 -11.67 -13.78 21.59
CA GLN A 223 -12.00 -12.43 21.14
C GLN A 223 -11.22 -11.37 21.90
N SER A 224 -10.87 -10.32 21.20
CA SER A 224 -10.29 -9.12 21.79
C SER A 224 -10.84 -7.86 21.14
N ILE A 225 -11.05 -6.82 21.95
CA ILE A 225 -11.61 -5.53 21.56
C ILE A 225 -10.52 -4.46 21.66
N TYR A 226 -10.48 -3.56 20.69
CA TYR A 226 -9.54 -2.45 20.68
C TYR A 226 -10.32 -1.14 20.47
N VAL A 227 -10.08 -0.17 21.35
CA VAL A 227 -10.68 1.17 21.23
C VAL A 227 -9.57 2.18 21.40
N ILE A 228 -9.24 2.87 20.30
CA ILE A 228 -8.14 3.84 20.25
C ILE A 228 -8.67 5.15 19.70
N GLY A 229 -8.45 6.25 20.37
CA GLY A 229 -8.88 7.54 19.90
C GLY A 229 -8.99 8.64 20.95
N ASP A 230 -9.63 9.74 20.60
CA ASP A 230 -9.86 10.89 21.47
C ASP A 230 -11.03 10.61 22.44
N ILE A 231 -10.78 9.73 23.38
CA ILE A 231 -11.77 9.13 24.29
C ILE A 231 -11.33 9.24 25.76
N ASP A 232 -12.32 9.20 26.65
CA ASP A 232 -12.08 8.95 28.08
C ASP A 232 -11.96 7.43 28.31
N VAL A 233 -10.74 7.00 28.64
CA VAL A 233 -10.39 5.58 28.83
C VAL A 233 -11.23 4.91 29.92
N ASP A 234 -11.45 5.59 31.05
CA ASP A 234 -12.19 5.00 32.17
C ASP A 234 -13.69 4.89 31.85
N ALA A 235 -14.26 5.87 31.15
CA ALA A 235 -15.63 5.82 30.69
C ALA A 235 -15.86 4.72 29.65
N VAL A 236 -14.96 4.55 28.71
CA VAL A 236 -15.03 3.48 27.68
C VAL A 236 -14.86 2.12 28.33
N GLU A 237 -13.90 1.96 29.25
CA GLU A 237 -13.71 0.70 29.99
C GLU A 237 -14.99 0.31 30.77
N ALA A 238 -15.62 1.26 31.44
CA ALA A 238 -16.87 1.00 32.16
C ALA A 238 -18.00 0.57 31.21
N LYS A 239 -18.10 1.17 30.02
CA LYS A 239 -19.08 0.77 28.99
C LYS A 239 -18.79 -0.63 28.45
N ILE A 240 -17.55 -0.96 28.13
CA ILE A 240 -17.15 -2.30 27.67
C ILE A 240 -17.54 -3.34 28.73
N LYS A 241 -17.16 -3.13 29.99
CA LYS A 241 -17.51 -4.04 31.10
C LYS A 241 -19.01 -4.25 31.25
N ALA A 242 -19.81 -3.20 31.09
CA ALA A 242 -21.26 -3.27 31.19
C ALA A 242 -21.90 -3.97 29.99
N MET A 243 -21.49 -3.59 28.76
CA MET A 243 -22.12 -4.07 27.53
C MET A 243 -21.74 -5.50 27.19
N MET A 244 -20.48 -5.88 27.39
CA MET A 244 -19.98 -7.23 27.05
C MET A 244 -20.25 -8.27 28.14
N SER A 245 -20.90 -7.90 29.24
CA SER A 245 -21.15 -8.79 30.37
C SER A 245 -22.25 -9.83 30.13
N ASP A 246 -23.14 -9.60 29.16
CA ASP A 246 -24.22 -10.56 28.80
C ASP A 246 -23.76 -11.57 27.73
N ILE A 247 -22.56 -11.41 27.16
CA ILE A 247 -21.97 -12.40 26.26
C ILE A 247 -21.58 -13.62 27.08
N PRO A 248 -22.14 -14.82 26.79
CA PRO A 248 -21.86 -16.00 27.58
C PRO A 248 -20.39 -16.42 27.49
N ALA A 249 -19.81 -16.86 28.59
CA ALA A 249 -18.49 -17.48 28.58
C ALA A 249 -18.51 -18.75 27.72
N ALA A 250 -17.34 -19.12 27.18
CA ALA A 250 -17.18 -20.35 26.42
C ALA A 250 -17.63 -21.57 27.23
N ASP A 251 -18.29 -22.51 26.54
CA ASP A 251 -18.59 -23.82 27.17
C ASP A 251 -17.27 -24.51 27.56
N PRO A 252 -17.10 -24.99 28.79
CA PRO A 252 -15.88 -25.69 29.18
C PRO A 252 -15.53 -26.92 28.32
N ASP A 253 -16.53 -27.52 27.68
CA ASP A 253 -16.36 -28.68 26.78
C ASP A 253 -16.18 -28.26 25.31
N ALA A 254 -16.18 -26.94 24.98
CA ALA A 254 -15.98 -26.46 23.64
C ALA A 254 -14.57 -26.81 23.11
N PRO A 255 -14.43 -27.10 21.81
CA PRO A 255 -13.15 -27.50 21.24
C PRO A 255 -12.11 -26.39 21.38
N ALA A 256 -10.86 -26.78 21.70
CA ALA A 256 -9.72 -25.88 21.67
C ALA A 256 -9.16 -25.75 20.25
N LYS A 257 -8.54 -24.62 19.95
CA LYS A 257 -7.79 -24.43 18.69
C LYS A 257 -6.62 -25.42 18.67
N GLU A 258 -6.45 -26.04 17.52
CA GLU A 258 -5.30 -26.91 17.27
C GLU A 258 -4.07 -26.06 16.95
N VAL A 259 -2.94 -26.40 17.55
CA VAL A 259 -1.63 -25.84 17.19
C VAL A 259 -1.02 -26.74 16.10
N ILE A 260 -0.98 -26.24 14.87
CA ILE A 260 -0.52 -27.00 13.73
C ILE A 260 0.96 -26.70 13.49
N MET A 261 1.82 -27.68 13.73
CA MET A 261 3.24 -27.61 13.40
C MET A 261 3.46 -28.01 11.94
N VAL A 262 4.33 -27.27 11.25
CA VAL A 262 4.70 -27.57 9.85
C VAL A 262 5.86 -28.58 9.86
N PRO A 263 5.71 -29.76 9.26
CA PRO A 263 6.79 -30.76 9.24
C PRO A 263 8.05 -30.23 8.56
N GLY A 264 9.20 -30.61 9.11
CA GLY A 264 10.49 -30.44 8.42
C GLY A 264 10.62 -31.36 7.21
N ASN A 265 11.55 -31.03 6.32
CA ASN A 265 11.88 -31.86 5.15
C ASN A 265 13.39 -32.05 5.01
N GLU A 266 13.80 -33.28 4.75
CA GLU A 266 15.22 -33.65 4.53
C GLU A 266 15.66 -33.27 3.10
N GLU A 267 14.78 -33.49 2.10
CA GLU A 267 14.99 -33.11 0.73
C GLU A 267 14.25 -31.82 0.39
N PRO A 268 14.78 -30.97 -0.51
CA PRO A 268 14.06 -29.76 -0.94
C PRO A 268 12.69 -30.09 -1.53
N ILE A 269 11.66 -29.40 -1.06
CA ILE A 269 10.33 -29.39 -1.69
C ILE A 269 10.36 -28.37 -2.82
N ILE A 270 10.09 -28.82 -4.04
CA ILE A 270 10.11 -27.96 -5.23
C ILE A 270 8.69 -27.90 -5.81
N SER A 271 8.14 -26.72 -5.93
CA SER A 271 6.85 -26.43 -6.57
C SER A 271 7.08 -25.61 -7.83
N ILE A 272 6.58 -26.10 -8.95
CA ILE A 272 6.67 -25.41 -10.24
C ILE A 272 5.24 -25.14 -10.70
N PHE A 273 4.89 -23.87 -10.76
CA PHE A 273 3.59 -23.40 -11.22
C PHE A 273 3.75 -22.58 -12.51
N SER A 274 2.89 -22.84 -13.48
CA SER A 274 2.85 -22.07 -14.72
C SER A 274 1.42 -21.79 -15.14
N ASP A 275 1.16 -20.57 -15.59
CA ASP A 275 -0.16 -20.11 -15.96
C ASP A 275 -0.05 -19.10 -17.11
N PRO A 276 -0.90 -19.13 -18.14
CA PRO A 276 -0.81 -18.22 -19.27
C PRO A 276 -1.14 -16.76 -18.92
N GLU A 277 -1.81 -16.51 -17.79
CA GLU A 277 -2.12 -15.18 -17.29
C GLU A 277 -1.10 -14.63 -16.28
N MET A 278 -0.01 -15.38 -15.99
CA MET A 278 1.07 -14.87 -15.15
C MET A 278 1.76 -13.68 -15.80
N GLN A 279 1.94 -12.62 -15.04
CA GLN A 279 2.58 -11.39 -15.52
C GLN A 279 4.09 -11.40 -15.37
N ASN A 280 4.61 -12.18 -14.41
CA ASN A 280 6.03 -12.19 -14.05
C ASN A 280 6.49 -13.61 -13.73
N SER A 281 7.71 -13.92 -14.17
CA SER A 281 8.41 -15.12 -13.72
C SER A 281 9.15 -14.84 -12.42
N SER A 282 9.00 -15.72 -11.41
CA SER A 282 9.63 -15.52 -10.11
C SER A 282 10.03 -16.84 -9.44
N VAL A 283 11.07 -16.77 -8.64
CA VAL A 283 11.49 -17.85 -7.74
C VAL A 283 11.45 -17.36 -6.30
N ARG A 284 10.88 -18.18 -5.42
CA ARG A 284 10.89 -17.98 -3.97
C ARG A 284 11.55 -19.17 -3.32
N MET A 285 12.46 -18.91 -2.41
CA MET A 285 13.15 -19.91 -1.63
C MET A 285 12.93 -19.65 -0.16
N PHE A 286 12.44 -20.66 0.56
CA PHE A 286 12.20 -20.63 2.00
C PHE A 286 13.13 -21.62 2.69
N ALA A 287 13.97 -21.15 3.58
CA ALA A 287 14.69 -21.98 4.53
C ALA A 287 13.87 -21.99 5.84
N LYS A 288 13.02 -23.01 5.98
CA LYS A 288 12.05 -23.12 7.07
C LYS A 288 12.70 -23.46 8.39
N ARG A 289 12.10 -22.96 9.48
CA ARG A 289 12.38 -23.39 10.86
C ARG A 289 11.13 -23.24 11.72
N ASP A 290 11.12 -23.94 12.85
CA ASP A 290 10.09 -23.70 13.86
C ASP A 290 10.19 -22.27 14.39
N ALA A 291 9.04 -21.63 14.60
CA ALA A 291 8.98 -20.32 15.24
C ALA A 291 9.51 -20.42 16.67
N LEU A 292 10.07 -19.32 17.17
CA LEU A 292 10.49 -19.23 18.56
C LEU A 292 9.30 -19.43 19.51
N PRO A 293 9.54 -20.01 20.74
CA PRO A 293 8.48 -20.14 21.74
C PRO A 293 7.79 -18.80 22.00
N ARG A 294 6.46 -18.83 22.02
CA ARG A 294 5.61 -17.62 22.14
C ARG A 294 5.95 -16.78 23.39
N GLU A 295 6.42 -17.41 24.46
CA GLU A 295 6.81 -16.79 25.72
C GLU A 295 8.03 -15.88 25.60
N ILE A 296 8.82 -16.01 24.53
CA ILE A 296 9.99 -15.16 24.29
C ILE A 296 9.56 -13.84 23.66
N ASN A 297 8.44 -13.80 22.94
CA ASN A 297 8.09 -12.69 22.07
C ASN A 297 7.90 -11.34 22.77
N ASN A 298 7.54 -11.32 24.05
CA ASN A 298 7.39 -10.09 24.83
C ASN A 298 8.62 -9.71 25.68
N THR A 299 9.79 -10.21 25.33
CA THR A 299 11.02 -10.07 26.15
C THR A 299 12.13 -9.29 25.42
N LEU A 300 13.10 -8.80 26.21
CA LEU A 300 14.32 -8.19 25.68
C LEU A 300 15.12 -9.14 24.78
N GLN A 301 15.02 -10.45 24.99
CA GLN A 301 15.65 -11.45 24.16
C GLN A 301 15.09 -11.41 22.72
N ARG A 302 13.78 -11.30 22.56
CA ARG A 302 13.15 -11.17 21.24
C ARG A 302 13.57 -9.89 20.56
N SER A 303 13.60 -8.76 21.27
CA SER A 303 14.06 -7.48 20.68
C SER A 303 15.50 -7.55 20.19
N ALA A 304 16.38 -8.18 20.95
CA ALA A 304 17.77 -8.37 20.50
C ALA A 304 17.86 -9.24 19.24
N ILE A 305 17.07 -10.31 19.15
CA ILE A 305 16.97 -11.17 17.97
C ILE A 305 16.46 -10.35 16.77
N ASN A 306 15.36 -9.61 16.94
CA ASN A 306 14.79 -8.78 15.88
C ASN A 306 15.80 -7.73 15.39
N THR A 307 16.61 -7.14 16.28
CA THR A 307 17.66 -6.18 15.89
C THR A 307 18.72 -6.83 15.00
N VAL A 308 19.16 -8.05 15.33
CA VAL A 308 20.13 -8.80 14.51
C VAL A 308 19.52 -9.15 13.14
N ILE A 309 18.29 -9.61 13.12
CA ILE A 309 17.55 -9.94 11.90
C ILE A 309 17.45 -8.70 11.01
N ALA A 310 16.94 -7.58 11.52
CA ALA A 310 16.77 -6.35 10.77
C ALA A 310 18.11 -5.80 10.20
N MET A 311 19.21 -5.95 10.94
CA MET A 311 20.54 -5.62 10.42
C MET A 311 20.95 -6.51 9.25
N ALA A 312 20.78 -7.82 9.37
CA ALA A 312 21.12 -8.75 8.32
C ALA A 312 20.28 -8.51 7.05
N GLU A 313 18.96 -8.33 7.21
CA GLU A 313 18.05 -7.99 6.11
C GLU A 313 18.46 -6.70 5.40
N SER A 314 18.80 -5.66 6.16
CA SER A 314 19.23 -4.36 5.61
C SER A 314 20.49 -4.50 4.77
N MET A 315 21.48 -5.26 5.24
CA MET A 315 22.75 -5.47 4.54
C MET A 315 22.57 -6.36 3.30
N GLU A 316 21.82 -7.45 3.43
CA GLU A 316 21.61 -8.38 2.31
C GLU A 316 20.76 -7.74 1.20
N ASN A 317 19.71 -7.04 1.56
CA ASN A 317 18.89 -6.33 0.58
C ASN A 317 19.67 -5.22 -0.15
N ALA A 318 20.65 -4.62 0.50
CA ALA A 318 21.57 -3.69 -0.18
C ALA A 318 22.44 -4.40 -1.22
N ARG A 319 22.96 -5.61 -0.93
CA ARG A 319 23.70 -6.43 -1.91
C ARG A 319 22.86 -6.86 -3.09
N LEU A 320 21.64 -7.34 -2.83
CA LEU A 320 20.70 -7.74 -3.88
C LEU A 320 20.34 -6.55 -4.78
N GLN A 321 20.18 -5.37 -4.22
CA GLN A 321 19.95 -4.15 -4.98
C GLN A 321 21.16 -3.76 -5.85
N GLU A 322 22.38 -3.89 -5.35
CA GLU A 322 23.59 -3.65 -6.14
C GLU A 322 23.73 -4.66 -7.29
N MET A 323 23.38 -5.93 -7.06
CA MET A 323 23.40 -6.95 -8.11
C MET A 323 22.40 -6.61 -9.23
N ARG A 324 21.21 -6.13 -8.86
CA ARG A 324 20.18 -5.71 -9.82
C ARG A 324 20.67 -4.64 -10.79
N MET A 325 21.52 -3.74 -10.34
CA MET A 325 22.01 -2.60 -11.14
C MET A 325 23.20 -2.96 -12.06
N LYS A 326 23.63 -4.23 -12.06
CA LYS A 326 24.69 -4.69 -12.98
C LYS A 326 24.12 -5.00 -14.37
N PRO A 327 24.91 -4.80 -15.46
CA PRO A 327 24.46 -5.09 -16.83
C PRO A 327 24.05 -6.55 -17.05
N ASP A 328 24.68 -7.48 -16.32
CA ASP A 328 24.45 -8.92 -16.35
C ASP A 328 23.63 -9.43 -15.16
N ALA A 329 22.79 -8.56 -14.60
CA ALA A 329 21.94 -8.90 -13.46
C ALA A 329 21.13 -10.18 -13.73
N PRO A 330 21.17 -11.18 -12.82
CA PRO A 330 20.48 -12.45 -13.01
C PRO A 330 18.98 -12.38 -12.71
N PHE A 331 18.49 -11.24 -12.27
CA PHE A 331 17.09 -10.99 -11.91
C PHE A 331 16.71 -9.51 -12.14
N LEU A 332 15.43 -9.25 -12.31
CA LEU A 332 14.86 -7.91 -12.44
C LEU A 332 14.73 -7.23 -11.08
N SER A 333 14.43 -8.00 -10.04
CA SER A 333 14.44 -7.58 -8.66
C SER A 333 14.67 -8.79 -7.75
N ALA A 334 15.27 -8.56 -6.58
CA ALA A 334 15.35 -9.58 -5.55
C ALA A 334 15.31 -8.93 -4.17
N TYR A 335 14.79 -9.69 -3.20
CA TYR A 335 14.83 -9.30 -1.80
C TYR A 335 14.92 -10.52 -0.89
N MET A 336 15.41 -10.30 0.32
CA MET A 336 15.42 -11.24 1.43
C MET A 336 14.51 -10.72 2.53
N GLY A 337 13.77 -11.63 3.16
CA GLY A 337 12.97 -11.40 4.34
C GLY A 337 13.14 -12.49 5.37
N GLU A 338 12.91 -12.19 6.63
CA GLU A 338 13.11 -13.07 7.76
C GLU A 338 11.91 -13.01 8.72
N GLY A 339 11.47 -14.14 9.23
CA GLY A 339 10.43 -14.19 10.26
C GLY A 339 9.29 -15.12 9.91
N GLN A 340 8.11 -14.83 10.49
CA GLN A 340 6.91 -15.61 10.26
C GLN A 340 6.53 -15.64 8.78
N VAL A 341 6.18 -16.81 8.28
CA VAL A 341 5.83 -17.00 6.88
C VAL A 341 4.32 -17.06 6.72
N PHE A 342 3.77 -16.09 5.99
CA PHE A 342 2.34 -15.99 5.72
C PHE A 342 1.47 -16.06 6.99
N VAL A 343 0.73 -17.16 7.15
CA VAL A 343 -0.42 -17.24 8.05
C VAL A 343 -0.21 -18.15 9.24
N ASN A 344 0.82 -19.00 9.25
CA ASN A 344 1.01 -19.95 10.33
C ASN A 344 1.96 -19.40 11.42
N PRO A 345 1.51 -19.26 12.68
CA PRO A 345 2.32 -18.69 13.75
C PRO A 345 3.46 -19.63 14.23
N THR A 346 3.48 -20.91 13.81
CA THR A 346 4.49 -21.89 14.23
C THR A 346 5.66 -22.02 13.25
N LEU A 347 5.60 -21.31 12.10
CA LEU A 347 6.61 -21.36 11.06
C LEU A 347 7.30 -20.01 10.87
N GLU A 348 8.61 -19.98 10.99
CA GLU A 348 9.47 -18.91 10.51
C GLU A 348 10.33 -19.41 9.33
N ALA A 349 10.82 -18.51 8.51
CA ALA A 349 11.79 -18.83 7.46
C ALA A 349 12.66 -17.62 7.12
N THR A 350 13.87 -17.93 6.65
CA THR A 350 14.64 -17.03 5.79
C THR A 350 14.10 -17.18 4.38
N THR A 351 13.58 -16.11 3.82
CA THR A 351 12.95 -16.10 2.51
C THR A 351 13.75 -15.27 1.54
N PHE A 352 14.10 -15.83 0.39
CA PHE A 352 14.63 -15.08 -0.74
C PHE A 352 13.62 -15.11 -1.88
N VAL A 353 13.41 -13.98 -2.51
CA VAL A 353 12.54 -13.85 -3.68
C VAL A 353 13.31 -13.17 -4.80
N ALA A 354 13.28 -13.73 -5.99
CA ALA A 354 13.78 -13.08 -7.19
C ALA A 354 12.71 -13.09 -8.29
N GLN A 355 12.51 -11.95 -8.92
CA GLN A 355 11.74 -11.80 -10.14
C GLN A 355 12.71 -11.80 -11.32
N THR A 356 12.44 -12.60 -12.33
CA THR A 356 13.35 -12.82 -13.46
C THR A 356 12.68 -12.48 -14.79
N GLU A 357 13.50 -12.30 -15.81
CA GLU A 357 13.03 -12.41 -17.19
C GLU A 357 12.47 -13.82 -17.43
N ASP A 358 11.58 -13.97 -18.40
CA ASP A 358 11.00 -15.26 -18.78
C ASP A 358 12.09 -16.22 -19.29
N GLY A 359 12.02 -17.46 -18.84
CA GLY A 359 13.03 -18.46 -19.13
C GLY A 359 14.34 -18.35 -18.32
N LYS A 360 14.44 -17.39 -17.37
CA LYS A 360 15.63 -17.14 -16.54
C LYS A 360 15.48 -17.55 -15.08
N LEU A 361 14.46 -18.34 -14.76
CA LEU A 361 14.19 -18.77 -13.37
C LEU A 361 15.39 -19.50 -12.74
N LEU A 362 16.12 -20.30 -13.52
CA LEU A 362 17.28 -21.04 -13.02
C LEU A 362 18.45 -20.12 -12.67
N ASP A 363 18.68 -19.06 -13.48
CA ASP A 363 19.70 -18.04 -13.22
C ASP A 363 19.35 -17.23 -11.95
N GLY A 364 18.10 -16.83 -11.81
CA GLY A 364 17.61 -16.15 -10.62
C GLY A 364 17.72 -17.00 -9.36
N PHE A 365 17.34 -18.29 -9.44
CA PHE A 365 17.50 -19.22 -8.32
C PHE A 365 18.97 -19.39 -7.93
N ARG A 366 19.84 -19.62 -8.91
CA ARG A 366 21.29 -19.73 -8.68
C ARG A 366 21.83 -18.50 -7.95
N ALA A 367 21.41 -17.32 -8.36
CA ALA A 367 21.87 -16.07 -7.78
C ALA A 367 21.48 -15.93 -6.31
N ILE A 368 20.18 -16.08 -5.98
CA ILE A 368 19.72 -15.95 -4.60
C ILE A 368 20.24 -17.06 -3.69
N TYR A 369 20.41 -18.28 -4.21
CA TYR A 369 21.02 -19.36 -3.44
C TYR A 369 22.52 -19.13 -3.21
N THR A 370 23.23 -18.54 -4.18
CA THR A 370 24.63 -18.15 -4.03
C THR A 370 24.79 -17.05 -2.99
N GLU A 371 23.88 -16.04 -2.96
CA GLU A 371 23.94 -14.98 -1.95
C GLU A 371 23.65 -15.52 -0.54
N MET A 372 22.66 -16.40 -0.38
CA MET A 372 22.41 -17.08 0.88
C MET A 372 23.67 -17.83 1.36
N GLU A 373 24.34 -18.58 0.46
CA GLU A 373 25.60 -19.28 0.77
C GLU A 373 26.77 -18.33 1.04
N ARG A 374 26.87 -17.22 0.31
CA ARG A 374 27.90 -16.17 0.57
C ARG A 374 27.71 -15.57 1.95
N MET A 375 26.50 -15.20 2.29
CA MET A 375 26.17 -14.64 3.59
C MET A 375 26.47 -15.64 4.72
N ARG A 376 26.11 -16.91 4.54
CA ARG A 376 26.37 -17.97 5.51
C ARG A 376 27.89 -18.24 5.73
N ARG A 377 28.69 -18.26 4.62
CA ARG A 377 30.13 -18.61 4.67
C ARG A 377 31.02 -17.45 5.05
N HIS A 378 30.73 -16.25 4.60
CA HIS A 378 31.59 -15.08 4.73
C HIS A 378 30.98 -13.98 5.60
N GLY A 379 29.67 -13.97 5.84
CA GLY A 379 28.96 -12.94 6.57
C GLY A 379 28.98 -11.58 5.87
N PHE A 380 28.85 -10.53 6.66
CA PHE A 380 28.85 -9.14 6.25
C PHE A 380 30.17 -8.46 6.62
N THR A 381 30.53 -7.40 5.88
CA THR A 381 31.72 -6.60 6.14
C THR A 381 31.46 -5.56 7.24
N GLN A 382 32.54 -5.02 7.84
CA GLN A 382 32.42 -3.94 8.82
C GLN A 382 31.80 -2.68 8.21
N ALA A 383 32.07 -2.38 6.92
CA ALA A 383 31.53 -1.21 6.25
C ALA A 383 30.01 -1.29 6.04
N GLU A 384 29.49 -2.45 5.63
CA GLU A 384 28.04 -2.71 5.54
C GLU A 384 27.37 -2.55 6.90
N PHE A 385 27.96 -3.17 7.93
CA PHE A 385 27.46 -3.12 9.29
C PHE A 385 27.38 -1.69 9.84
N GLU A 386 28.40 -0.86 9.65
CA GLU A 386 28.39 0.53 10.14
C GLU A 386 27.33 1.38 9.44
N ARG A 387 27.06 1.13 8.15
CA ARG A 387 25.97 1.79 7.43
C ARG A 387 24.61 1.36 7.97
N ALA A 388 24.37 0.05 8.04
CA ALA A 388 23.11 -0.49 8.58
C ALA A 388 22.85 0.00 10.01
N LYS A 389 23.88 0.00 10.86
CA LYS A 389 23.82 0.51 12.22
C LYS A 389 23.44 1.98 12.27
N THR A 390 24.04 2.80 11.40
CA THR A 390 23.78 4.24 11.34
C THR A 390 22.35 4.50 10.87
N ASP A 391 21.89 3.79 9.84
CA ASP A 391 20.54 3.91 9.29
C ASP A 391 19.47 3.48 10.29
N MET A 392 19.69 2.37 10.99
CA MET A 392 18.78 1.87 12.02
C MET A 392 18.68 2.82 13.21
N LEU A 393 19.81 3.35 13.71
CA LEU A 393 19.80 4.36 14.78
C LEU A 393 19.04 5.61 14.35
N ARG A 394 19.21 6.04 13.11
CA ARG A 394 18.51 7.20 12.57
C ARG A 394 16.99 6.92 12.42
N SER A 395 16.63 5.72 12.04
CA SER A 395 15.23 5.30 11.96
C SER A 395 14.57 5.29 13.35
N ALA A 396 15.22 4.72 14.36
CA ALA A 396 14.73 4.70 15.74
C ALA A 396 14.60 6.13 16.32
N GLU A 397 15.57 7.02 16.06
CA GLU A 397 15.50 8.44 16.43
C GLU A 397 14.28 9.14 15.82
N ARG A 398 14.03 8.93 14.53
CA ARG A 398 12.88 9.50 13.80
C ARG A 398 11.54 8.97 14.33
N GLN A 399 11.44 7.67 14.60
CA GLN A 399 10.24 7.08 15.18
C GLN A 399 9.93 7.70 16.53
N TYR A 400 10.94 7.85 17.39
CA TYR A 400 10.76 8.50 18.69
C TYR A 400 10.42 10.00 18.57
N ALA A 401 11.03 10.72 17.63
CA ALA A 401 10.71 12.12 17.38
C ALA A 401 9.24 12.32 17.00
N ASN A 402 8.70 11.41 16.18
CA ASN A 402 7.32 11.46 15.70
C ASN A 402 6.31 10.70 16.60
N ARG A 403 6.68 10.32 17.82
CA ARG A 403 5.84 9.50 18.73
C ARG A 403 4.47 10.09 19.07
N ASN A 404 4.30 11.41 18.94
CA ASN A 404 3.04 12.10 19.19
C ASN A 404 2.18 12.27 17.92
N ASP A 405 2.63 11.73 16.80
CA ASP A 405 1.96 11.82 15.50
C ASP A 405 1.63 10.42 14.95
N VAL A 406 1.34 9.49 15.84
CA VAL A 406 0.95 8.12 15.48
C VAL A 406 -0.58 8.07 15.36
N GLU A 407 -1.07 7.58 14.22
CA GLU A 407 -2.50 7.47 13.96
C GLU A 407 -3.16 6.38 14.81
N ASN A 408 -4.48 6.50 15.07
CA ASN A 408 -5.26 5.54 15.85
C ASN A 408 -5.13 4.11 15.28
N ASP A 409 -5.21 3.99 13.96
CA ASP A 409 -5.15 2.69 13.28
C ASP A 409 -3.78 2.02 13.43
N THR A 410 -2.69 2.79 13.39
CA THR A 410 -1.34 2.27 13.62
C THR A 410 -1.18 1.65 15.02
N TYR A 411 -1.78 2.27 16.03
CA TYR A 411 -1.82 1.67 17.38
C TYR A 411 -2.68 0.41 17.41
N ALA A 412 -3.84 0.42 16.75
CA ALA A 412 -4.74 -0.73 16.72
C ALA A 412 -4.06 -1.95 16.07
N GLU A 413 -3.49 -1.76 14.88
CA GLU A 413 -2.76 -2.83 14.15
C GLU A 413 -1.60 -3.38 14.98
N ARG A 414 -0.84 -2.51 15.63
CA ARG A 414 0.26 -2.90 16.51
C ARG A 414 -0.23 -3.74 17.69
N TYR A 415 -1.34 -3.37 18.32
CA TYR A 415 -1.88 -4.10 19.48
C TYR A 415 -2.55 -5.41 19.07
N ILE A 416 -3.20 -5.45 17.91
CA ILE A 416 -3.76 -6.65 17.31
C ILE A 416 -2.64 -7.67 17.04
N ASP A 417 -1.57 -7.24 16.36
CA ASP A 417 -0.43 -8.10 16.09
C ASP A 417 0.26 -8.56 17.38
N ALA A 418 0.42 -7.66 18.34
CA ALA A 418 0.99 -7.99 19.66
C ALA A 418 0.13 -9.00 20.43
N HIS A 419 -1.19 -8.88 20.39
CA HIS A 419 -2.11 -9.85 21.01
C HIS A 419 -1.98 -11.23 20.37
N ARG A 420 -2.03 -11.28 19.03
CA ARG A 420 -1.95 -12.53 18.27
C ARG A 420 -0.63 -13.27 18.51
N ASN A 421 0.48 -12.54 18.53
CA ASN A 421 1.83 -13.10 18.58
C ASN A 421 2.50 -13.01 19.96
N ASN A 422 1.82 -12.46 20.96
CA ASN A 422 2.38 -12.19 22.30
C ASN A 422 3.59 -11.26 22.25
N TYR A 423 3.61 -10.28 21.33
CA TYR A 423 4.69 -9.29 21.29
C TYR A 423 4.57 -8.26 22.41
N ALA A 424 5.70 -7.63 22.75
CA ALA A 424 5.70 -6.53 23.70
C ALA A 424 4.99 -5.30 23.16
N MET A 425 4.38 -4.53 24.05
CA MET A 425 3.68 -3.27 23.76
C MET A 425 4.30 -2.14 24.59
N PRO A 426 5.58 -1.78 24.40
CA PRO A 426 6.20 -0.69 25.14
C PRO A 426 5.70 0.67 24.72
N ASP A 427 5.89 1.68 25.59
CA ASP A 427 5.82 3.07 25.16
C ASP A 427 7.00 3.43 24.24
N ALA A 428 6.86 4.52 23.50
CA ALA A 428 7.84 4.93 22.49
C ALA A 428 9.22 5.25 23.07
N GLU A 429 9.31 5.72 24.32
CA GLU A 429 10.58 5.99 24.99
C GLU A 429 11.29 4.67 25.34
N THR A 430 10.56 3.74 25.91
CA THR A 430 11.07 2.40 26.23
C THR A 430 11.53 1.68 24.95
N GLU A 431 10.76 1.75 23.87
CA GLU A 431 11.11 1.17 22.57
C GLU A 431 12.41 1.78 22.02
N TRP A 432 12.50 3.12 21.97
CA TRP A 432 13.70 3.81 21.52
C TRP A 432 14.94 3.48 22.37
N GLN A 433 14.78 3.37 23.71
CA GLN A 433 15.88 2.99 24.60
C GLN A 433 16.37 1.56 24.34
N ILE A 434 15.46 0.62 24.12
CA ILE A 434 15.76 -0.77 23.81
C ILE A 434 16.47 -0.87 22.45
N ASP A 435 15.92 -0.26 21.42
CA ASP A 435 16.48 -0.28 20.06
C ASP A 435 17.86 0.36 20.03
N SER A 436 17.99 1.57 20.60
CA SER A 436 19.27 2.28 20.64
C SER A 436 20.34 1.49 21.40
N MET A 437 19.95 0.83 22.49
CA MET A 437 20.84 -0.02 23.29
C MET A 437 21.33 -1.22 22.47
N PHE A 438 20.42 -1.97 21.84
CA PHE A 438 20.81 -3.17 21.09
C PHE A 438 21.60 -2.79 19.82
N ILE A 439 21.09 -1.86 19.01
CA ILE A 439 21.78 -1.42 17.80
C ILE A 439 23.21 -0.94 18.14
N SER A 440 23.37 -0.15 19.19
CA SER A 440 24.69 0.37 19.59
C SER A 440 25.65 -0.70 20.09
N SER A 441 25.12 -1.76 20.75
CA SER A 441 25.94 -2.78 21.40
C SER A 441 26.38 -3.93 20.47
N LEU A 442 25.72 -4.11 19.33
CA LEU A 442 26.05 -5.16 18.36
C LEU A 442 27.38 -4.87 17.64
N SER A 443 28.07 -5.92 17.27
CA SER A 443 29.21 -5.94 16.34
C SER A 443 28.86 -6.76 15.09
N VAL A 444 29.60 -6.58 14.02
CA VAL A 444 29.46 -7.38 12.81
C VAL A 444 29.63 -8.89 13.07
N ASP A 445 30.55 -9.24 13.98
CA ASP A 445 30.79 -10.63 14.37
C ASP A 445 29.57 -11.25 15.05
N ASP A 446 28.81 -10.47 15.86
CA ASP A 446 27.59 -10.94 16.51
C ASP A 446 26.51 -11.25 15.48
N VAL A 447 26.33 -10.38 14.46
CA VAL A 447 25.37 -10.58 13.37
C VAL A 447 25.77 -11.77 12.51
N ASN A 448 27.04 -11.88 12.13
CA ASN A 448 27.55 -12.98 11.31
C ASN A 448 27.39 -14.32 12.01
N ALA A 449 27.72 -14.41 13.31
CA ALA A 449 27.56 -15.63 14.09
C ALA A 449 26.09 -16.07 14.22
N ALA A 450 25.18 -15.12 14.47
CA ALA A 450 23.76 -15.40 14.56
C ALA A 450 23.22 -15.90 13.22
N TYR A 451 23.57 -15.22 12.13
CA TYR A 451 23.01 -15.52 10.81
C TYR A 451 23.52 -16.85 10.23
N SER A 452 24.79 -17.19 10.44
CA SER A 452 25.32 -18.50 10.02
C SER A 452 24.61 -19.67 10.69
N SER A 453 23.95 -19.45 11.82
CA SER A 453 23.16 -20.46 12.53
C SER A 453 21.70 -20.55 12.09
N LEU A 454 21.13 -19.45 11.50
CA LEU A 454 19.76 -19.40 11.00
C LEU A 454 19.59 -20.12 9.66
N THR A 455 20.59 -20.12 8.82
CA THR A 455 20.58 -20.70 7.49
C THR A 455 21.30 -22.05 7.49
N ALA A 456 20.61 -23.14 7.80
CA ALA A 456 21.09 -24.49 7.53
C ALA A 456 20.62 -24.93 6.13
N PRO A 457 21.48 -24.87 5.10
CA PRO A 457 21.04 -24.94 3.71
C PRO A 457 20.76 -26.36 3.21
N ASP A 458 21.00 -27.37 4.02
CA ASP A 458 20.89 -28.78 3.66
C ASP A 458 19.53 -29.41 4.00
N LYS A 459 18.66 -28.72 4.74
CA LYS A 459 17.34 -29.19 5.19
C LYS A 459 16.31 -28.08 5.15
N ASN A 460 15.05 -28.48 5.16
CA ASN A 460 13.91 -27.58 5.27
C ASN A 460 13.78 -26.52 4.17
N LEU A 461 14.38 -26.77 2.99
CA LEU A 461 14.20 -25.89 1.84
C LEU A 461 12.86 -26.14 1.15
N VAL A 462 12.14 -25.06 0.85
CA VAL A 462 11.00 -25.05 -0.05
C VAL A 462 11.27 -24.04 -1.15
N ILE A 463 11.21 -24.48 -2.41
CA ILE A 463 11.51 -23.66 -3.59
C ILE A 463 10.27 -23.61 -4.46
N VAL A 464 9.76 -22.43 -4.71
CA VAL A 464 8.55 -22.17 -5.50
C VAL A 464 8.93 -21.36 -6.72
N LEU A 465 8.66 -21.91 -7.90
CA LEU A 465 8.86 -21.24 -9.18
C LEU A 465 7.50 -20.93 -9.78
N ASN A 466 7.32 -19.69 -10.17
CA ASN A 466 6.16 -19.23 -10.92
C ASN A 466 6.63 -18.79 -12.31
N SER A 467 5.97 -19.24 -13.36
CA SER A 467 6.31 -18.92 -14.74
C SER A 467 5.07 -18.60 -15.56
N ILE A 468 5.24 -17.82 -16.59
CA ILE A 468 4.22 -17.73 -17.63
C ILE A 468 4.21 -19.03 -18.46
N ALA A 469 3.03 -19.55 -18.74
CA ALA A 469 2.86 -20.69 -19.68
C ALA A 469 2.78 -20.17 -21.12
N LYS A 470 3.95 -19.95 -21.74
CA LYS A 470 4.09 -19.39 -23.09
C LYS A 470 5.06 -20.21 -23.91
N GLU A 471 4.77 -20.37 -25.21
CA GLU A 471 5.65 -21.09 -26.15
C GLU A 471 7.05 -20.43 -26.20
N GLY A 472 8.09 -21.24 -26.08
CA GLY A 472 9.48 -20.80 -26.07
C GLY A 472 10.02 -20.34 -24.72
N VAL A 473 9.21 -20.31 -23.66
CA VAL A 473 9.68 -20.04 -22.29
C VAL A 473 10.13 -21.35 -21.65
N GLU A 474 11.40 -21.43 -21.29
CA GLU A 474 11.96 -22.59 -20.59
C GLU A 474 11.60 -22.56 -19.11
N ILE A 475 10.99 -23.64 -18.62
CA ILE A 475 10.66 -23.85 -17.21
C ILE A 475 11.63 -24.89 -16.66
N PRO A 476 12.40 -24.59 -15.60
CA PRO A 476 13.35 -25.55 -15.02
C PRO A 476 12.65 -26.79 -14.47
N THR A 477 13.35 -27.93 -14.53
CA THR A 477 12.91 -29.18 -13.86
C THR A 477 13.41 -29.21 -12.41
N GLU A 478 12.81 -30.10 -11.61
CA GLU A 478 13.27 -30.34 -10.24
C GLU A 478 14.74 -30.77 -10.18
N GLU A 479 15.16 -31.61 -11.15
CA GLU A 479 16.55 -32.11 -11.24
C GLU A 479 17.53 -30.97 -11.51
N GLN A 480 17.14 -29.97 -12.33
CA GLN A 480 17.98 -28.81 -12.60
C GLN A 480 18.13 -27.93 -11.36
N ILE A 481 17.05 -27.74 -10.61
CA ILE A 481 17.07 -26.98 -9.33
C ILE A 481 17.97 -27.69 -8.31
N LYS A 482 17.84 -29.03 -8.15
CA LYS A 482 18.70 -29.82 -7.27
C LYS A 482 20.15 -29.78 -7.70
N ALA A 483 20.42 -29.79 -9.01
CA ALA A 483 21.76 -29.64 -9.54
C ALA A 483 22.40 -28.27 -9.19
N VAL A 484 21.65 -27.20 -9.27
CA VAL A 484 22.12 -25.87 -8.84
C VAL A 484 22.48 -25.86 -7.35
N ILE A 485 21.65 -26.44 -6.48
CA ILE A 485 21.93 -26.57 -5.05
C ILE A 485 23.26 -27.28 -4.83
N ALA A 486 23.45 -28.46 -5.48
CA ALA A 486 24.68 -29.26 -5.33
C ALA A 486 25.91 -28.52 -5.85
N GLU A 487 25.80 -27.87 -7.00
CA GLU A 487 26.88 -27.10 -7.63
C GLU A 487 27.34 -25.93 -6.78
N VAL A 488 26.39 -25.06 -6.36
CA VAL A 488 26.68 -23.88 -5.55
C VAL A 488 27.22 -24.27 -4.17
N SER A 489 26.65 -25.31 -3.54
CA SER A 489 27.14 -25.83 -2.27
C SER A 489 28.58 -26.33 -2.34
N ALA A 490 29.00 -26.88 -3.48
CA ALA A 490 30.37 -27.37 -3.71
C ALA A 490 31.31 -26.28 -4.26
N SER A 491 30.81 -25.17 -4.74
CA SER A 491 31.61 -24.11 -5.36
C SER A 491 32.36 -23.27 -4.33
N GLU A 492 33.45 -22.65 -4.77
CA GLU A 492 34.12 -21.57 -4.06
C GLU A 492 33.34 -20.29 -4.32
N ILE A 493 32.95 -19.58 -3.27
CA ILE A 493 32.19 -18.33 -3.35
C ILE A 493 33.07 -17.21 -2.79
N GLU A 494 33.31 -16.19 -3.60
CA GLU A 494 34.08 -15.02 -3.15
C GLU A 494 33.31 -14.21 -2.12
N PRO A 495 34.00 -13.68 -1.08
CA PRO A 495 33.39 -12.76 -0.13
C PRO A 495 32.94 -11.47 -0.83
N TYR A 496 31.92 -10.82 -0.29
CA TYR A 496 31.50 -9.50 -0.78
C TYR A 496 32.57 -8.44 -0.51
N ALA A 497 32.86 -7.59 -1.51
CA ALA A 497 33.78 -6.49 -1.43
C ALA A 497 33.04 -5.14 -1.47
N ASP A 498 33.40 -4.22 -0.60
CA ASP A 498 32.81 -2.88 -0.52
C ASP A 498 33.92 -1.83 -0.51
N ASP A 499 34.04 -1.10 -1.61
CA ASP A 499 35.08 -0.11 -1.85
C ASP A 499 34.58 1.35 -1.73
N THR A 500 33.39 1.57 -1.12
CA THR A 500 32.76 2.90 -1.09
C THR A 500 33.47 3.87 -0.17
N VAL A 501 33.87 5.03 -0.71
CA VAL A 501 34.47 6.14 0.01
C VAL A 501 33.47 7.30 0.09
N LYS A 502 33.26 7.87 1.30
CA LYS A 502 32.39 9.06 1.48
C LYS A 502 33.05 10.31 0.91
N GLU A 503 32.29 11.04 0.08
CA GLU A 503 32.71 12.29 -0.56
C GLU A 503 31.60 13.35 -0.47
N PRO A 504 31.94 14.66 -0.54
CA PRO A 504 30.94 15.71 -0.59
C PRO A 504 30.03 15.58 -1.82
N LEU A 505 28.72 15.75 -1.63
CA LEU A 505 27.74 15.72 -2.73
C LEU A 505 28.08 16.79 -3.80
N ILE A 506 28.32 18.01 -3.36
CA ILE A 506 28.78 19.10 -4.21
C ILE A 506 30.28 19.33 -3.95
N PRO A 507 31.15 19.15 -4.95
CA PRO A 507 32.57 19.42 -4.79
C PRO A 507 32.86 20.86 -4.36
N GLU A 508 33.86 21.08 -3.50
CA GLU A 508 34.26 22.44 -3.05
C GLU A 508 34.67 23.38 -4.19
N SER A 509 35.07 22.83 -5.33
CA SER A 509 35.38 23.60 -6.55
C SER A 509 34.16 24.26 -7.18
N VAL A 510 32.95 23.79 -6.88
CA VAL A 510 31.70 24.36 -7.40
C VAL A 510 31.36 25.60 -6.58
N LYS A 511 31.36 26.76 -7.23
CA LYS A 511 31.01 28.03 -6.60
C LYS A 511 29.54 28.33 -6.75
N LEU A 512 28.79 28.15 -5.66
CA LEU A 512 27.38 28.54 -5.57
C LEU A 512 27.30 30.08 -5.50
N LYS A 513 26.73 30.72 -6.55
CA LYS A 513 26.66 32.18 -6.61
C LYS A 513 25.61 32.76 -5.65
N GLY A 514 24.56 32.03 -5.45
CA GLY A 514 23.43 32.44 -4.64
C GLY A 514 22.60 33.58 -5.24
N SER A 515 21.44 33.82 -4.69
CA SER A 515 20.58 34.97 -4.99
C SER A 515 19.82 35.36 -3.74
N LYS A 516 19.98 36.63 -3.31
CA LYS A 516 19.33 37.11 -2.07
C LYS A 516 17.84 37.31 -2.26
N VAL A 517 17.08 37.13 -1.19
CA VAL A 517 15.66 37.51 -1.14
C VAL A 517 15.53 39.01 -1.45
N LYS A 518 14.74 39.34 -2.46
CA LYS A 518 14.41 40.71 -2.90
C LYS A 518 13.11 41.19 -2.27
N LYS A 519 12.12 40.33 -2.13
CA LYS A 519 10.79 40.63 -1.59
C LYS A 519 10.34 39.52 -0.66
N THR A 520 9.75 39.89 0.46
CA THR A 520 9.03 39.00 1.35
C THR A 520 7.57 39.45 1.43
N ALA A 521 6.64 38.52 1.32
CA ALA A 521 5.22 38.72 1.57
C ALA A 521 4.71 37.65 2.54
N TYR A 522 3.61 37.92 3.19
CA TYR A 522 2.94 36.97 4.05
C TYR A 522 1.49 36.79 3.60
N ASN A 523 1.06 35.53 3.44
CA ASN A 523 -0.31 35.17 3.14
C ASN A 523 -1.01 34.76 4.42
N GLU A 524 -1.93 35.58 4.90
CA GLU A 524 -2.64 35.36 6.18
C GLU A 524 -3.57 34.13 6.13
N SER A 525 -4.23 33.88 5.00
CA SER A 525 -5.16 32.74 4.85
C SER A 525 -4.43 31.41 4.98
N LEU A 526 -3.37 31.24 4.20
CA LEU A 526 -2.57 30.01 4.22
C LEU A 526 -1.57 29.98 5.39
N GLY A 527 -1.23 31.13 5.97
CA GLY A 527 -0.17 31.24 6.97
C GLY A 527 1.21 30.94 6.37
N THR A 528 1.45 31.38 5.12
CA THR A 528 2.69 31.13 4.39
C THR A 528 3.54 32.40 4.29
N THR A 529 4.85 32.24 4.32
CA THR A 529 5.83 33.27 3.95
C THR A 529 6.29 33.05 2.52
N GLU A 530 6.19 34.11 1.70
CA GLU A 530 6.60 34.08 0.29
C GLU A 530 7.88 34.87 0.11
N TRP A 531 8.90 34.25 -0.48
CA TRP A 531 10.13 34.90 -0.91
C TRP A 531 10.24 34.97 -2.42
N THR A 532 10.55 36.16 -2.93
CA THR A 532 11.00 36.33 -4.32
C THR A 532 12.48 36.65 -4.29
N LEU A 533 13.30 35.80 -4.90
CA LEU A 533 14.73 36.01 -5.00
C LEU A 533 15.06 37.07 -6.08
N LYS A 534 16.28 37.63 -6.02
CA LYS A 534 16.72 38.64 -7.06
C LYS A 534 16.74 38.07 -8.47
N ASN A 535 17.01 36.76 -8.63
CA ASN A 535 16.99 36.08 -9.93
C ASN A 535 15.56 35.74 -10.40
N GLY A 536 14.52 36.03 -9.62
CA GLY A 536 13.12 35.88 -9.98
C GLY A 536 12.47 34.58 -9.50
N ILE A 537 13.20 33.65 -8.90
CA ILE A 537 12.65 32.41 -8.35
C ILE A 537 11.73 32.72 -7.16
N LYS A 538 10.61 31.98 -7.07
CA LYS A 538 9.61 32.11 -6.01
C LYS A 538 9.70 30.93 -5.06
N VAL A 539 9.64 31.23 -3.78
CA VAL A 539 9.68 30.24 -2.69
C VAL A 539 8.54 30.52 -1.73
N VAL A 540 7.76 29.51 -1.41
CA VAL A 540 6.65 29.56 -0.45
C VAL A 540 7.01 28.66 0.73
N VAL A 541 6.87 29.16 1.95
CA VAL A 541 7.22 28.43 3.16
C VAL A 541 6.02 28.41 4.11
N LYS A 542 5.59 27.22 4.48
CA LYS A 542 4.54 26.95 5.48
C LYS A 542 5.16 26.21 6.67
N PRO A 543 5.60 26.92 7.73
CA PRO A 543 6.01 26.27 8.95
C PRO A 543 4.84 25.53 9.60
N THR A 544 5.05 24.29 9.98
CA THR A 544 4.09 23.47 10.74
C THR A 544 4.83 22.64 11.78
N MET A 545 4.09 22.16 12.78
CA MET A 545 4.57 21.18 13.78
C MET A 545 3.73 19.90 13.72
N LEU A 546 3.12 19.63 12.57
CA LEU A 546 2.28 18.45 12.38
C LEU A 546 3.08 17.15 12.46
N LYS A 547 4.34 17.18 12.00
CA LYS A 547 5.35 16.14 12.24
C LYS A 547 6.66 16.76 12.69
N ALA A 548 7.22 16.26 13.77
CA ALA A 548 8.43 16.81 14.36
C ALA A 548 9.67 16.62 13.48
N ASP A 549 9.77 15.51 12.78
CA ASP A 549 10.94 15.13 11.96
C ASP A 549 10.59 15.04 10.45
N GLU A 550 9.78 15.99 9.94
CA GLU A 550 9.45 16.06 8.52
C GLU A 550 9.49 17.49 7.99
N VAL A 551 10.17 17.67 6.88
CA VAL A 551 10.09 18.82 5.99
C VAL A 551 9.86 18.31 4.58
N ARG A 552 8.81 18.76 3.94
CA ARG A 552 8.53 18.48 2.53
C ARG A 552 8.87 19.69 1.69
N LEU A 553 9.43 19.45 0.54
CA LEU A 553 9.66 20.45 -0.51
C LEU A 553 9.03 19.94 -1.81
N ASP A 554 8.01 20.63 -2.24
CA ASP A 554 7.41 20.43 -3.55
C ASP A 554 7.90 21.53 -4.50
N VAL A 555 8.43 21.11 -5.64
CA VAL A 555 8.98 22.00 -6.68
C VAL A 555 8.21 21.73 -7.96
N THR A 556 7.25 22.59 -8.29
CA THR A 556 6.27 22.34 -9.37
C THR A 556 6.33 23.42 -10.44
N ALA A 557 6.26 23.03 -11.69
CA ALA A 557 6.09 23.90 -12.85
C ALA A 557 4.99 23.38 -13.77
N LYS A 558 4.28 24.30 -14.40
CA LYS A 558 3.27 23.96 -15.41
C LYS A 558 3.91 23.55 -16.75
N GLY A 559 3.14 22.86 -17.55
CA GLY A 559 3.48 22.43 -18.90
C GLY A 559 3.66 20.92 -19.03
N GLY A 560 4.50 20.33 -18.21
CA GLY A 560 4.70 18.87 -18.21
C GLY A 560 4.93 18.28 -19.61
N LEU A 561 4.43 17.07 -19.81
CA LEU A 561 4.54 16.35 -21.08
C LEU A 561 3.78 17.05 -22.22
N SER A 562 2.82 17.92 -21.92
CA SER A 562 2.08 18.67 -22.95
C SER A 562 2.97 19.60 -23.81
N THR A 563 4.12 20.00 -23.26
CA THR A 563 5.09 20.87 -23.97
C THR A 563 6.03 20.11 -24.90
N LEU A 564 5.99 18.78 -24.86
CA LEU A 564 6.83 17.88 -25.63
C LEU A 564 6.14 17.51 -26.97
N THR A 565 6.93 17.19 -27.99
CA THR A 565 6.39 16.59 -29.22
C THR A 565 5.99 15.12 -28.96
N ASP A 566 5.27 14.52 -29.91
CA ASP A 566 4.88 13.09 -29.76
C ASP A 566 6.10 12.16 -29.74
N GLU A 567 7.19 12.52 -30.42
CA GLU A 567 8.45 11.77 -30.37
C GLU A 567 9.16 11.90 -29.02
N GLU A 568 9.04 13.06 -28.34
CA GLU A 568 9.65 13.32 -27.05
C GLU A 568 8.80 12.81 -25.89
N TYR A 569 7.52 12.51 -26.10
CA TYR A 569 6.53 12.25 -25.05
C TYR A 569 6.98 11.11 -24.13
N TYR A 570 7.27 9.93 -24.69
CA TYR A 570 7.68 8.77 -23.89
C TYR A 570 9.06 8.94 -23.25
N THR A 571 9.98 9.66 -23.90
CA THR A 571 11.24 10.05 -23.28
C THR A 571 10.98 10.89 -22.04
N GLY A 572 10.06 11.85 -22.09
CA GLY A 572 9.65 12.68 -20.96
C GLY A 572 8.95 11.87 -19.85
N GLU A 573 8.10 10.92 -20.22
CA GLU A 573 7.40 10.04 -19.27
C GLU A 573 8.38 9.17 -18.47
N PHE A 574 9.40 8.59 -19.11
CA PHE A 574 10.37 7.70 -18.47
C PHE A 574 11.61 8.40 -17.92
N LEU A 575 11.78 9.68 -18.20
CA LEU A 575 12.92 10.49 -17.73
C LEU A 575 13.13 10.44 -16.20
N PRO A 576 12.10 10.59 -15.35
CA PRO A 576 12.29 10.51 -13.90
C PRO A 576 12.78 9.14 -13.44
N ILE A 577 12.31 8.07 -14.07
CA ILE A 577 12.68 6.70 -13.72
C ILE A 577 14.15 6.45 -14.04
N VAL A 578 14.58 6.80 -15.27
CA VAL A 578 15.98 6.62 -15.68
C VAL A 578 16.91 7.49 -14.83
N ALA A 579 16.56 8.75 -14.56
CA ALA A 579 17.33 9.62 -13.69
C ALA A 579 17.47 9.05 -12.27
N SER A 580 16.38 8.53 -11.70
CA SER A 580 16.40 7.89 -10.37
C SER A 580 17.31 6.68 -10.32
N MET A 581 17.33 5.86 -11.36
CA MET A 581 18.19 4.68 -11.46
C MET A 581 19.66 5.05 -11.68
N SER A 582 19.92 6.12 -12.43
CA SER A 582 21.28 6.57 -12.75
C SER A 582 21.94 7.36 -11.63
N GLY A 583 21.16 7.92 -10.70
CA GLY A 583 21.67 8.73 -9.60
C GLY A 583 21.85 10.21 -9.98
N VAL A 584 22.79 10.93 -9.34
CA VAL A 584 22.92 12.37 -9.54
C VAL A 584 24.36 12.84 -9.38
N GLY A 585 24.75 13.84 -10.16
CA GLY A 585 26.10 14.39 -10.14
C GLY A 585 27.13 13.31 -10.54
N LYS A 586 28.08 13.04 -9.68
CA LYS A 586 29.11 12.00 -9.90
C LYS A 586 28.71 10.64 -9.31
N PHE A 587 27.65 10.58 -8.55
CA PHE A 587 27.23 9.37 -7.83
C PHE A 587 26.22 8.57 -8.64
N SER A 588 26.48 7.28 -8.77
CA SER A 588 25.44 6.31 -9.15
C SER A 588 24.37 6.26 -8.03
N ALA A 589 23.21 5.69 -8.34
CA ALA A 589 22.18 5.53 -7.31
C ALA A 589 22.66 4.72 -6.10
N ASN A 590 23.45 3.67 -6.33
CA ASN A 590 24.04 2.85 -5.25
C ASN A 590 25.06 3.64 -4.43
N ASP A 591 25.97 4.39 -5.08
CA ASP A 591 26.93 5.23 -4.37
C ASP A 591 26.23 6.32 -3.58
N LEU A 592 25.23 6.96 -4.16
CA LEU A 592 24.42 7.98 -3.50
C LEU A 592 23.75 7.43 -2.24
N LYS A 593 23.13 6.24 -2.31
CA LYS A 593 22.54 5.57 -1.15
C LYS A 593 23.59 5.34 -0.04
N LYS A 594 24.78 4.87 -0.39
CA LYS A 594 25.88 4.67 0.57
C LYS A 594 26.38 6.00 1.15
N GLN A 595 26.45 7.08 0.35
CA GLN A 595 26.82 8.42 0.81
C GLN A 595 25.81 9.00 1.80
N LEU A 596 24.54 8.73 1.62
CA LEU A 596 23.41 9.26 2.40
C LEU A 596 23.08 8.41 3.63
N SER A 597 23.84 7.34 3.92
CA SER A 597 23.63 6.54 5.13
C SER A 597 23.63 7.41 6.39
N GLY A 598 22.59 7.29 7.20
CA GLY A 598 22.31 8.08 8.41
C GLY A 598 21.68 9.46 8.15
N ILE A 599 21.38 9.81 6.91
CA ILE A 599 20.74 11.07 6.51
C ILE A 599 19.33 10.77 6.03
N THR A 600 18.34 11.45 6.62
CA THR A 600 16.95 11.29 6.20
C THR A 600 16.64 12.30 5.10
N VAL A 601 16.74 11.87 3.85
CA VAL A 601 16.52 12.73 2.70
C VAL A 601 16.06 11.92 1.49
N ALA A 602 15.18 12.52 0.68
CA ALA A 602 14.83 12.07 -0.66
C ALA A 602 14.68 13.28 -1.57
N ALA A 603 15.04 13.14 -2.84
CA ALA A 603 14.74 14.10 -3.89
C ALA A 603 14.74 13.38 -5.24
N GLY A 604 13.74 13.62 -6.07
CA GLY A 604 13.63 12.98 -7.39
C GLY A 604 12.79 13.82 -8.35
N LEU A 605 13.08 13.68 -9.65
CA LEU A 605 12.33 14.31 -10.73
C LEU A 605 10.91 13.72 -10.80
N SER A 606 9.97 14.51 -11.29
CA SER A 606 8.62 14.10 -11.64
C SER A 606 8.15 14.74 -12.93
N THR A 607 7.40 13.98 -13.72
CA THR A 607 6.72 14.48 -14.93
C THR A 607 5.31 13.94 -14.96
N ASP A 608 4.37 14.79 -15.33
CA ASP A 608 2.96 14.45 -15.55
C ASP A 608 2.50 15.11 -16.85
N SER A 609 1.29 14.84 -17.29
CA SER A 609 0.72 15.38 -18.53
C SER A 609 0.86 16.90 -18.62
N TYR A 610 0.58 17.63 -17.52
CA TYR A 610 0.52 19.10 -17.52
C TYR A 610 1.42 19.76 -16.48
N GLU A 611 2.14 18.97 -15.69
CA GLU A 611 3.07 19.44 -14.67
C GLU A 611 4.38 18.65 -14.70
N HIS A 612 5.46 19.29 -14.22
CA HIS A 612 6.72 18.62 -13.99
C HIS A 612 7.43 19.24 -12.79
N GLY A 613 8.34 18.49 -12.16
CA GLY A 613 8.95 19.04 -10.96
C GLY A 613 9.95 18.14 -10.26
N ILE A 614 10.17 18.45 -8.98
CA ILE A 614 10.99 17.68 -8.06
C ILE A 614 10.22 17.52 -6.75
N GLY A 615 9.91 16.29 -6.39
CA GLY A 615 9.46 15.96 -5.04
C GLY A 615 10.65 15.75 -4.12
N ALA A 616 10.70 16.43 -2.96
CA ALA A 616 11.75 16.23 -1.98
C ALA A 616 11.23 16.24 -0.55
N ALA A 617 11.92 15.51 0.33
CA ALA A 617 11.61 15.47 1.75
C ALA A 617 12.89 15.27 2.56
N SER A 618 12.90 15.80 3.79
CA SER A 618 14.00 15.59 4.73
C SER A 618 13.54 15.71 6.18
N SER A 619 14.42 15.34 7.09
CA SER A 619 14.32 15.81 8.46
C SER A 619 14.72 17.29 8.56
N PRO A 620 14.34 18.02 9.63
CA PRO A 620 14.79 19.39 9.84
C PRO A 620 16.31 19.56 9.82
N LYS A 621 17.06 18.62 10.37
CA LYS A 621 18.54 18.66 10.42
C LYS A 621 19.20 18.36 9.07
N ASP A 622 18.48 17.77 8.14
CA ASP A 622 19.00 17.31 6.85
C ASP A 622 18.58 18.21 5.66
N ILE A 623 17.93 19.36 5.94
CA ILE A 623 17.45 20.31 4.91
C ILE A 623 18.58 20.74 3.96
N GLU A 624 19.79 20.99 4.47
CA GLU A 624 20.91 21.38 3.60
C GLU A 624 21.26 20.27 2.59
N THR A 625 21.24 19.01 3.02
CA THR A 625 21.46 17.86 2.13
C THR A 625 20.33 17.73 1.10
N MET A 626 19.09 17.92 1.50
CA MET A 626 17.95 17.96 0.57
C MET A 626 18.14 19.03 -0.51
N LEU A 627 18.54 20.22 -0.13
CA LEU A 627 18.78 21.32 -1.08
C LEU A 627 20.00 21.07 -1.96
N GLN A 628 21.02 20.34 -1.48
CA GLN A 628 22.13 19.90 -2.34
C GLN A 628 21.64 18.90 -3.39
N LEU A 629 20.78 17.95 -3.04
CA LEU A 629 20.20 17.01 -4.01
C LEU A 629 19.31 17.73 -5.02
N VAL A 630 18.46 18.65 -4.58
CA VAL A 630 17.63 19.47 -5.49
C VAL A 630 18.52 20.26 -6.44
N TYR A 631 19.58 20.91 -5.92
CA TYR A 631 20.54 21.61 -6.75
C TYR A 631 21.20 20.69 -7.79
N LEU A 632 21.59 19.49 -7.42
CA LEU A 632 22.20 18.51 -8.32
C LEU A 632 21.19 17.99 -9.36
N ASN A 633 19.96 17.75 -8.98
CA ASN A 633 18.89 17.38 -9.92
C ASN A 633 18.66 18.46 -10.98
N PHE A 634 18.82 19.75 -10.65
CA PHE A 634 18.73 20.86 -11.61
C PHE A 634 20.00 21.13 -12.42
N THR A 635 21.16 20.66 -11.99
CA THR A 635 22.42 21.08 -12.60
C THR A 635 23.30 19.97 -13.11
N SER A 636 23.05 18.77 -12.65
CA SER A 636 23.88 17.60 -12.92
C SER A 636 23.06 16.30 -12.88
N PRO A 637 21.94 16.23 -13.63
CA PRO A 637 21.20 14.98 -13.76
C PRO A 637 22.10 13.90 -14.37
N ARG A 638 21.82 12.66 -14.06
CA ARG A 638 22.50 11.51 -14.69
C ARG A 638 21.51 10.70 -15.51
N PHE A 639 22.00 10.26 -16.64
CA PHE A 639 21.34 9.28 -17.48
C PHE A 639 22.43 8.31 -17.95
N ASP A 640 22.34 7.06 -17.51
CA ASP A 640 23.34 6.04 -17.78
C ASP A 640 22.76 4.96 -18.70
N GLU A 641 23.55 4.53 -19.67
CA GLU A 641 23.13 3.53 -20.66
C GLU A 641 22.78 2.18 -20.00
N THR A 642 23.54 1.78 -18.99
CA THR A 642 23.26 0.54 -18.23
C THR A 642 21.92 0.61 -17.54
N ASP A 643 21.63 1.75 -16.92
CA ASP A 643 20.38 1.95 -16.16
C ASP A 643 19.16 2.04 -17.08
N LEU A 644 19.29 2.75 -18.22
CA LEU A 644 18.27 2.74 -19.26
C LEU A 644 17.99 1.33 -19.78
N ASN A 645 19.05 0.57 -20.08
CA ASN A 645 18.90 -0.82 -20.55
C ASN A 645 18.29 -1.72 -19.47
N THR A 646 18.62 -1.54 -18.21
CA THR A 646 18.01 -2.24 -17.09
C THR A 646 16.52 -1.92 -16.97
N MET A 647 16.17 -0.63 -17.08
CA MET A 647 14.78 -0.18 -17.10
C MET A 647 14.03 -0.79 -18.29
N LYS A 648 14.61 -0.73 -19.51
CA LYS A 648 14.02 -1.35 -20.70
C LYS A 648 13.74 -2.83 -20.49
N LYS A 649 14.69 -3.61 -19.94
CA LYS A 649 14.49 -5.03 -19.65
C LYS A 649 13.34 -5.28 -18.69
N MET A 650 13.27 -4.53 -17.60
CA MET A 650 12.22 -4.68 -16.59
C MET A 650 10.83 -4.43 -17.21
N TYR A 651 10.67 -3.31 -17.89
CA TYR A 651 9.38 -2.92 -18.45
C TYR A 651 9.01 -3.77 -19.68
N SER A 652 9.97 -4.10 -20.57
CA SER A 652 9.71 -4.99 -21.70
C SER A 652 9.26 -6.37 -21.25
N SER A 653 9.85 -6.91 -20.19
CA SER A 653 9.41 -8.19 -19.62
C SER A 653 7.99 -8.11 -19.07
N TYR A 654 7.69 -7.06 -18.33
CA TYR A 654 6.36 -6.80 -17.80
C TYR A 654 5.31 -6.67 -18.91
N PHE A 655 5.56 -5.81 -19.90
CA PHE A 655 4.60 -5.59 -20.99
C PHE A 655 4.45 -6.80 -21.90
N ALA A 656 5.50 -7.60 -22.11
CA ALA A 656 5.39 -8.85 -22.89
C ALA A 656 4.37 -9.85 -22.32
N ASN A 657 4.09 -9.77 -21.02
CA ASN A 657 3.21 -10.68 -20.32
C ASN A 657 1.85 -10.07 -20.01
N ILE A 658 1.82 -8.80 -19.58
CA ILE A 658 0.56 -8.14 -19.25
C ILE A 658 -0.33 -7.93 -20.49
N GLU A 659 0.26 -7.83 -21.69
CA GLU A 659 -0.48 -7.68 -22.95
C GLU A 659 -1.42 -8.87 -23.24
N SER A 660 -1.21 -10.02 -22.61
CA SER A 660 -2.12 -11.17 -22.67
C SER A 660 -3.16 -11.22 -21.55
N ASN A 661 -3.02 -10.34 -20.54
CA ASN A 661 -3.95 -10.31 -19.40
C ASN A 661 -5.29 -9.71 -19.80
N PRO A 662 -6.43 -10.38 -19.51
CA PRO A 662 -7.75 -9.88 -19.91
C PRO A 662 -8.07 -8.48 -19.38
N ASP A 663 -7.70 -8.15 -18.14
CA ASP A 663 -7.98 -6.83 -17.55
C ASP A 663 -7.17 -5.72 -18.25
N TYR A 664 -5.92 -6.01 -18.64
CA TYR A 664 -5.12 -5.08 -19.43
C TYR A 664 -5.71 -4.89 -20.84
N ILE A 665 -6.17 -5.97 -21.45
CA ILE A 665 -6.82 -5.90 -22.77
C ILE A 665 -8.10 -5.06 -22.68
N ALA A 666 -8.93 -5.25 -21.65
CA ALA A 666 -10.13 -4.44 -21.43
C ALA A 666 -9.77 -2.95 -21.28
N GLN A 667 -8.75 -2.63 -20.49
CA GLN A 667 -8.28 -1.26 -20.29
C GLN A 667 -7.71 -0.65 -21.59
N ARG A 668 -6.96 -1.43 -22.37
CA ARG A 668 -6.43 -0.99 -23.67
C ARG A 668 -7.56 -0.69 -24.65
N GLU A 669 -8.53 -1.58 -24.78
CA GLU A 669 -9.69 -1.39 -25.65
C GLU A 669 -10.55 -0.21 -25.18
N TYR A 670 -10.63 0.04 -23.88
CA TYR A 670 -11.29 1.21 -23.32
C TYR A 670 -10.57 2.51 -23.75
N MET A 671 -9.24 2.60 -23.53
CA MET A 671 -8.48 3.80 -23.93
C MET A 671 -8.55 4.05 -25.44
N LYS A 672 -8.46 2.98 -26.23
CA LYS A 672 -8.60 3.05 -27.69
C LYS A 672 -10.00 3.49 -28.12
N THR A 673 -11.04 2.98 -27.48
CA THR A 673 -12.44 3.36 -27.78
C THR A 673 -12.68 4.82 -27.39
N LEU A 674 -12.11 5.28 -26.28
CA LEU A 674 -12.32 6.62 -25.75
C LEU A 674 -11.49 7.69 -26.49
N TYR A 675 -10.24 7.39 -26.88
CA TYR A 675 -9.31 8.39 -27.45
C TYR A 675 -8.82 8.05 -28.87
N GLY A 676 -9.37 7.01 -29.51
CA GLY A 676 -8.89 6.54 -30.80
C GLY A 676 -7.43 6.03 -30.71
N ASP A 677 -6.67 6.26 -31.77
CA ASP A 677 -5.24 5.86 -31.81
C ASP A 677 -4.30 7.00 -31.34
N ASN A 678 -4.75 7.90 -30.47
CA ASN A 678 -3.92 8.98 -29.97
C ASN A 678 -2.73 8.44 -29.17
N PRO A 679 -1.47 8.72 -29.54
CA PRO A 679 -0.29 8.10 -28.92
C PRO A 679 -0.12 8.49 -27.45
N ARG A 680 -0.61 9.66 -27.02
CA ARG A 680 -0.49 10.14 -25.63
C ARG A 680 -1.54 9.55 -24.67
N ARG A 681 -2.50 8.79 -25.20
CA ARG A 681 -3.58 8.17 -24.43
C ARG A 681 -3.69 6.67 -24.64
N GLN A 682 -2.70 6.07 -25.27
CA GLN A 682 -2.56 4.62 -25.28
C GLN A 682 -1.84 4.16 -24.01
N LEU A 683 -2.14 2.93 -23.58
CA LEU A 683 -1.31 2.29 -22.57
C LEU A 683 0.09 2.07 -23.15
N THR A 684 1.10 2.34 -22.34
CA THR A 684 2.51 2.14 -22.75
C THR A 684 2.72 0.70 -23.19
N SER A 685 3.38 0.52 -24.30
CA SER A 685 3.66 -0.80 -24.90
C SER A 685 5.15 -1.10 -24.87
N ARG A 686 5.48 -2.39 -25.02
CA ARG A 686 6.85 -2.86 -25.15
C ARG A 686 7.62 -2.09 -26.25
N ALA A 687 7.00 -1.85 -27.41
CA ALA A 687 7.65 -1.17 -28.52
C ALA A 687 8.07 0.28 -28.18
N GLN A 688 7.27 0.97 -27.38
CA GLN A 688 7.60 2.35 -26.93
C GLN A 688 8.76 2.34 -25.93
N ILE A 689 8.82 1.36 -25.03
CA ILE A 689 9.94 1.18 -24.09
C ILE A 689 11.25 0.88 -24.85
N GLU A 690 11.20 -0.05 -25.79
CA GLU A 690 12.37 -0.44 -26.58
C GLU A 690 12.88 0.70 -27.48
N ALA A 691 12.02 1.60 -27.90
CA ALA A 691 12.36 2.74 -28.74
C ALA A 691 13.02 3.92 -27.99
N LEU A 692 13.07 3.91 -26.65
CA LEU A 692 13.71 4.97 -25.88
C LEU A 692 15.21 5.01 -26.18
N GLU A 693 15.77 6.20 -26.40
CA GLU A 693 17.19 6.39 -26.65
C GLU A 693 17.83 7.26 -25.57
N LEU A 694 19.04 6.90 -25.13
CA LEU A 694 19.76 7.65 -24.09
C LEU A 694 20.07 9.08 -24.54
N GLU A 695 20.34 9.26 -25.82
CA GLU A 695 20.74 10.55 -26.44
C GLU A 695 19.64 11.60 -26.35
N ASP A 696 18.37 11.17 -26.28
CA ASP A 696 17.21 12.07 -26.20
C ASP A 696 16.95 12.59 -24.77
N MET A 697 17.35 11.82 -23.74
CA MET A 697 17.08 12.14 -22.33
C MET A 697 17.60 13.54 -21.92
N PRO A 698 18.85 13.94 -22.22
CA PRO A 698 19.34 15.27 -21.87
C PRO A 698 18.57 16.40 -22.58
N ALA A 699 18.14 16.20 -23.82
CA ALA A 699 17.44 17.23 -24.59
C ALA A 699 16.05 17.51 -23.98
N VAL A 700 15.31 16.48 -23.69
CA VAL A 700 14.00 16.56 -23.01
C VAL A 700 14.16 17.16 -21.62
N TYR A 701 15.15 16.70 -20.86
CA TYR A 701 15.45 17.24 -19.54
C TYR A 701 15.70 18.75 -19.58
N HIS A 702 16.58 19.23 -20.47
CA HIS A 702 16.89 20.64 -20.58
C HIS A 702 15.70 21.52 -21.05
N LYS A 703 14.79 20.93 -21.83
CA LYS A 703 13.55 21.60 -22.22
C LYS A 703 12.65 21.86 -21.02
N LEU A 704 12.58 20.95 -20.09
CA LEU A 704 11.70 21.02 -18.91
C LEU A 704 12.35 21.76 -17.73
N TYR A 705 13.65 21.55 -17.44
CA TYR A 705 14.26 21.92 -16.16
C TYR A 705 15.25 23.11 -16.20
N ASP A 706 15.66 23.65 -17.37
CA ASP A 706 16.69 24.69 -17.42
C ASP A 706 16.27 26.04 -16.84
N ASN A 707 14.99 26.32 -16.68
CA ASN A 707 14.50 27.59 -16.18
C ASN A 707 13.84 27.46 -14.81
N ALA A 708 14.62 27.55 -13.74
CA ALA A 708 14.12 27.47 -12.37
C ALA A 708 13.06 28.56 -12.00
N LYS A 709 12.84 29.59 -12.85
CA LYS A 709 11.75 30.56 -12.63
C LYS A 709 10.36 29.97 -12.94
N ASN A 710 10.29 28.92 -13.74
CA ASN A 710 9.03 28.24 -14.04
C ASN A 710 8.46 27.55 -12.79
N PHE A 711 9.33 27.24 -11.84
CA PHE A 711 8.98 26.45 -10.67
C PHE A 711 8.60 27.30 -9.46
N ARG A 712 7.63 26.83 -8.73
CA ARG A 712 7.31 27.24 -7.37
C ARG A 712 7.96 26.24 -6.42
N PHE A 713 8.74 26.73 -5.46
CA PHE A 713 9.38 25.93 -4.41
C PHE A 713 8.55 26.06 -3.15
N THR A 714 7.82 25.04 -2.79
CA THR A 714 6.89 25.02 -1.66
C THR A 714 7.40 24.15 -0.52
N PHE A 715 7.83 24.78 0.57
CA PHE A 715 8.24 24.08 1.80
C PHE A 715 7.07 23.99 2.78
N VAL A 716 6.81 22.79 3.30
CA VAL A 716 5.83 22.55 4.35
C VAL A 716 6.43 21.61 5.39
N GLY A 717 6.36 21.98 6.67
CA GLY A 717 6.85 21.14 7.75
C GLY A 717 7.57 21.90 8.86
N ASN A 718 8.35 21.16 9.65
CA ASN A 718 9.10 21.72 10.77
C ASN A 718 10.33 22.49 10.29
N VAL A 719 10.12 23.76 9.92
CA VAL A 719 11.16 24.64 9.39
C VAL A 719 11.23 25.95 10.17
N ASP A 720 12.46 26.38 10.46
CA ASP A 720 12.74 27.73 10.93
C ASP A 720 13.08 28.65 9.74
N LEU A 721 12.37 29.78 9.62
CA LEU A 721 12.52 30.71 8.50
C LEU A 721 13.90 31.36 8.44
N ASP A 722 14.52 31.65 9.59
CA ASP A 722 15.82 32.32 9.67
C ASP A 722 16.95 31.34 9.31
N GLU A 723 16.81 30.05 9.65
CA GLU A 723 17.74 28.99 9.28
C GLU A 723 17.57 28.56 7.82
N LEU A 724 16.34 28.46 7.33
CA LEU A 724 16.06 28.05 5.96
C LEU A 724 16.47 29.12 4.93
N ARG A 725 16.26 30.39 5.22
CA ARG A 725 16.51 31.49 4.29
C ARG A 725 17.92 31.51 3.69
N PRO A 726 19.01 31.44 4.49
CA PRO A 726 20.37 31.42 3.93
C PRO A 726 20.63 30.20 3.03
N LEU A 727 20.03 29.05 3.35
CA LEU A 727 20.14 27.85 2.51
C LEU A 727 19.41 28.00 1.18
N VAL A 728 18.20 28.54 1.18
CA VAL A 728 17.43 28.89 -0.03
C VAL A 728 18.23 29.88 -0.89
N GLU A 729 18.74 30.97 -0.30
CA GLU A 729 19.56 31.96 -1.01
C GLU A 729 20.83 31.35 -1.62
N LYS A 730 21.44 30.35 -0.95
CA LYS A 730 22.64 29.65 -1.41
C LYS A 730 22.33 28.65 -2.54
N TYR A 731 21.45 27.69 -2.31
CA TYR A 731 21.21 26.57 -3.22
C TYR A 731 20.18 26.90 -4.30
N ILE A 732 18.94 27.27 -3.93
CA ILE A 732 17.88 27.61 -4.87
C ILE A 732 18.26 28.89 -5.63
N GLY A 733 18.88 29.84 -4.94
CA GLY A 733 19.39 31.06 -5.57
C GLY A 733 20.50 30.85 -6.59
N SER A 734 21.14 29.68 -6.63
CA SER A 734 22.18 29.30 -7.58
C SER A 734 21.67 28.51 -8.78
N LEU A 735 20.37 28.16 -8.82
CA LEU A 735 19.78 27.38 -9.89
C LEU A 735 19.80 28.15 -11.23
N PRO A 736 19.86 27.42 -12.37
CA PRO A 736 19.81 28.03 -13.69
C PRO A 736 18.45 28.71 -13.90
N VAL A 737 18.48 29.86 -14.56
CA VAL A 737 17.27 30.64 -14.92
C VAL A 737 17.30 30.98 -16.43
N LYS A 738 17.62 29.98 -17.24
CA LYS A 738 17.74 30.05 -18.68
C LYS A 738 16.67 29.14 -19.28
N GLY A 739 16.28 29.42 -20.52
CA GLY A 739 15.27 28.61 -21.18
C GLY A 739 13.92 29.35 -21.32
N ALA A 740 12.96 28.67 -21.90
CA ALA A 740 11.63 29.21 -22.13
C ALA A 740 10.81 29.31 -20.83
N GLU A 741 9.85 30.20 -20.82
CA GLU A 741 8.73 30.12 -19.89
C GLU A 741 7.79 29.01 -20.41
N LEU A 742 7.41 28.09 -19.53
CA LEU A 742 6.54 26.98 -19.86
C LEU A 742 5.15 27.21 -19.25
N ASP A 743 4.14 26.77 -19.96
CA ASP A 743 2.76 26.72 -19.53
C ASP A 743 2.10 25.51 -20.19
N VAL A 744 0.90 25.15 -19.74
CA VAL A 744 0.13 24.07 -20.32
C VAL A 744 -0.13 24.33 -21.79
N VAL A 745 0.15 23.33 -22.62
CA VAL A 745 -0.13 23.33 -24.04
C VAL A 745 -1.32 22.43 -24.31
N ASP A 746 -2.30 22.93 -25.03
CA ASP A 746 -3.39 22.07 -25.52
C ASP A 746 -2.83 21.15 -26.62
N ASP A 747 -2.61 19.90 -26.26
CA ASP A 747 -2.07 18.85 -27.14
C ASP A 747 -3.13 18.27 -28.10
N GLY A 748 -4.36 18.80 -28.06
CA GLY A 748 -5.47 18.38 -28.91
C GLY A 748 -6.05 17.01 -28.54
N VAL A 749 -5.64 16.40 -27.43
CA VAL A 749 -6.22 15.13 -26.96
C VAL A 749 -7.67 15.34 -26.52
N ARG A 750 -8.58 14.59 -27.13
CA ARG A 750 -10.03 14.65 -26.84
C ARG A 750 -10.63 13.25 -26.83
N ALA A 751 -11.56 13.05 -25.92
CA ALA A 751 -12.42 11.89 -25.98
C ALA A 751 -13.31 11.93 -27.23
N VAL A 752 -13.63 10.77 -27.77
CA VAL A 752 -14.50 10.61 -28.93
C VAL A 752 -15.91 11.10 -28.57
N GLU A 753 -16.51 11.94 -29.44
CA GLU A 753 -17.86 12.44 -29.25
C GLU A 753 -18.93 11.44 -29.68
N GLY A 754 -20.09 11.52 -29.06
CA GLY A 754 -21.26 10.70 -29.33
C GLY A 754 -21.30 9.37 -28.58
N VAL A 755 -22.12 8.45 -29.06
CA VAL A 755 -22.30 7.14 -28.44
C VAL A 755 -21.43 6.11 -29.17
N VAL A 756 -20.47 5.52 -28.45
CA VAL A 756 -19.59 4.48 -28.98
C VAL A 756 -19.74 3.23 -28.11
N ILE A 757 -19.91 2.09 -28.76
CA ILE A 757 -20.01 0.79 -28.09
C ILE A 757 -18.97 -0.14 -28.70
N ASN A 758 -18.15 -0.72 -27.83
CA ASN A 758 -17.18 -1.74 -28.19
C ASN A 758 -17.48 -3.01 -27.35
N ASP A 759 -18.21 -3.93 -27.94
CA ASP A 759 -18.54 -5.23 -27.34
C ASP A 759 -17.71 -6.32 -28.03
N PHE A 760 -16.75 -6.90 -27.33
CA PHE A 760 -15.79 -7.83 -27.89
C PHE A 760 -15.60 -9.06 -27.02
N LYS A 761 -15.00 -10.10 -27.60
CA LYS A 761 -14.74 -11.37 -26.92
C LYS A 761 -13.25 -11.58 -26.69
N GLN A 762 -12.90 -12.06 -25.49
CA GLN A 762 -11.54 -12.37 -25.07
C GLN A 762 -11.47 -13.77 -24.46
N GLU A 763 -10.42 -14.51 -24.83
CA GLU A 763 -10.10 -15.77 -24.13
C GLU A 763 -9.55 -15.45 -22.74
N MET A 764 -10.03 -16.17 -21.73
CA MET A 764 -9.61 -16.02 -20.34
C MET A 764 -9.80 -17.33 -19.59
N GLN A 765 -9.00 -17.55 -18.54
CA GLN A 765 -9.07 -18.77 -17.74
C GLN A 765 -10.36 -18.78 -16.89
N GLN A 766 -10.66 -17.66 -16.26
CA GLN A 766 -11.88 -17.50 -15.48
C GLN A 766 -12.90 -16.64 -16.25
N PRO A 767 -14.01 -17.22 -16.69
CA PRO A 767 -15.01 -16.47 -17.45
C PRO A 767 -15.62 -15.35 -16.63
N LYS A 768 -15.49 -14.10 -17.11
CA LYS A 768 -16.15 -12.91 -16.58
C LYS A 768 -16.51 -11.93 -17.69
N VAL A 769 -17.44 -11.04 -17.43
CA VAL A 769 -17.71 -9.89 -18.28
C VAL A 769 -17.22 -8.65 -17.56
N SER A 770 -16.30 -7.91 -18.18
CA SER A 770 -15.85 -6.62 -17.68
C SER A 770 -16.53 -5.48 -18.40
N VAL A 771 -17.13 -4.56 -17.65
CA VAL A 771 -17.89 -3.42 -18.16
C VAL A 771 -17.19 -2.13 -17.78
N MET A 772 -16.93 -1.27 -18.77
CA MET A 772 -16.43 0.08 -18.60
C MET A 772 -17.38 1.04 -19.34
N LEU A 773 -18.16 1.78 -18.57
CA LEU A 773 -19.13 2.77 -19.07
C LEU A 773 -18.64 4.15 -18.69
N SER A 774 -18.30 4.98 -19.68
CA SER A 774 -17.86 6.34 -19.39
C SER A 774 -18.70 7.41 -20.07
N TYR A 775 -18.73 8.57 -19.43
CA TYR A 775 -19.36 9.80 -19.92
C TYR A 775 -18.34 10.91 -19.86
N THR A 776 -18.20 11.68 -20.94
CA THR A 776 -17.26 12.78 -21.04
C THR A 776 -17.92 14.04 -21.62
N GLY A 777 -17.36 15.21 -21.34
CA GLY A 777 -17.86 16.46 -21.89
C GLY A 777 -17.19 17.69 -21.29
N GLN A 778 -17.57 18.87 -21.81
CA GLN A 778 -17.05 20.13 -21.30
C GLN A 778 -17.94 20.68 -20.19
N ILE A 779 -17.28 21.23 -19.16
CA ILE A 779 -17.93 21.89 -18.04
C ILE A 779 -16.97 22.91 -17.42
N ASP A 780 -17.47 24.05 -17.00
CA ASP A 780 -16.63 25.07 -16.32
C ASP A 780 -15.96 24.47 -15.08
N TYR A 781 -14.68 24.69 -14.92
CA TYR A 781 -13.90 24.26 -13.78
C TYR A 781 -14.15 25.15 -12.58
N THR A 782 -15.25 24.92 -11.89
CA THR A 782 -15.65 25.68 -10.69
C THR A 782 -15.64 24.78 -9.44
N PRO A 783 -15.44 25.35 -8.25
CA PRO A 783 -15.57 24.58 -7.00
C PRO A 783 -16.92 23.88 -6.87
N GLU A 784 -17.99 24.52 -7.34
CA GLU A 784 -19.35 23.98 -7.30
C GLU A 784 -19.51 22.77 -8.24
N ASN A 785 -18.99 22.83 -9.46
CA ASN A 785 -19.08 21.72 -10.41
C ASN A 785 -18.24 20.53 -9.95
N ARG A 786 -17.06 20.78 -9.41
CA ARG A 786 -16.22 19.74 -8.81
C ARG A 786 -16.92 19.07 -7.63
N MET A 787 -17.51 19.87 -6.74
CA MET A 787 -18.26 19.34 -5.60
C MET A 787 -19.51 18.58 -6.04
N ALA A 788 -20.23 19.08 -7.05
CA ALA A 788 -21.39 18.39 -7.60
C ALA A 788 -20.99 17.03 -8.22
N MET A 789 -19.84 16.95 -8.88
CA MET A 789 -19.32 15.70 -9.43
C MET A 789 -18.97 14.70 -8.32
N THR A 790 -18.31 15.14 -7.26
CA THR A 790 -18.03 14.32 -6.08
C THR A 790 -19.31 13.77 -5.45
N LEU A 791 -20.33 14.63 -5.28
CA LEU A 791 -21.62 14.21 -4.72
C LEU A 791 -22.37 13.26 -5.67
N LEU A 792 -22.27 13.45 -6.99
CA LEU A 792 -22.90 12.56 -7.99
C LEU A 792 -22.25 11.18 -7.96
N SER A 793 -20.93 11.11 -7.97
CA SER A 793 -20.19 9.84 -7.93
C SER A 793 -20.56 9.04 -6.70
N GLN A 794 -20.56 9.64 -5.52
CA GLN A 794 -20.93 8.95 -4.28
C GLN A 794 -22.41 8.57 -4.20
N ALA A 795 -23.31 9.38 -4.78
CA ALA A 795 -24.72 9.01 -4.89
C ALA A 795 -24.94 7.81 -5.82
N LEU A 796 -24.15 7.70 -6.89
CA LEU A 796 -24.16 6.54 -7.78
C LEU A 796 -23.56 5.30 -7.11
N ASP A 797 -22.43 5.43 -6.41
CA ASP A 797 -21.84 4.32 -5.65
C ASP A 797 -22.86 3.71 -4.67
N SER A 798 -23.56 4.56 -3.89
CA SER A 798 -24.60 4.13 -2.96
C SER A 798 -25.77 3.43 -3.65
N ARG A 799 -26.19 3.92 -4.82
CA ARG A 799 -27.26 3.31 -5.60
C ARG A 799 -26.84 1.98 -6.21
N TYR A 800 -25.64 1.87 -6.75
CA TYR A 800 -25.13 0.64 -7.34
C TYR A 800 -24.87 -0.44 -6.29
N LEU A 801 -24.41 -0.06 -5.11
CA LEU A 801 -24.32 -0.98 -3.99
C LEU A 801 -25.68 -1.64 -3.73
N GLN A 802 -26.76 -0.88 -3.71
CA GLN A 802 -28.11 -1.39 -3.49
C GLN A 802 -28.64 -2.16 -4.70
N SER A 803 -28.70 -1.52 -5.90
CA SER A 803 -29.41 -2.07 -7.05
C SER A 803 -28.68 -3.19 -7.78
N ILE A 804 -27.34 -3.17 -7.81
CA ILE A 804 -26.52 -4.13 -8.54
C ILE A 804 -25.94 -5.21 -7.61
N ARG A 805 -25.35 -4.81 -6.48
CA ARG A 805 -24.72 -5.77 -5.57
C ARG A 805 -25.75 -6.46 -4.67
N GLU A 806 -26.56 -5.69 -3.94
CA GLU A 806 -27.46 -6.28 -2.93
C GLU A 806 -28.72 -6.91 -3.54
N GLU A 807 -29.41 -6.21 -4.47
CA GLU A 807 -30.66 -6.71 -5.03
C GLU A 807 -30.46 -7.80 -6.11
N LYS A 808 -29.35 -7.73 -6.87
CA LYS A 808 -29.07 -8.66 -7.96
C LYS A 808 -28.00 -9.70 -7.63
N GLY A 809 -27.12 -9.43 -6.67
CA GLY A 809 -25.98 -10.31 -6.36
C GLY A 809 -25.07 -10.54 -7.57
N GLY A 810 -25.05 -9.59 -8.51
CA GLY A 810 -24.45 -9.77 -9.82
C GLY A 810 -23.02 -9.26 -9.95
N THR A 811 -22.52 -8.60 -8.93
CA THR A 811 -21.13 -8.13 -8.86
C THR A 811 -20.66 -8.05 -7.41
N TYR A 812 -19.35 -8.14 -7.20
CA TYR A 812 -18.74 -7.82 -5.92
C TYR A 812 -18.84 -6.32 -5.62
N GLY A 813 -18.69 -5.45 -6.62
CA GLY A 813 -18.79 -4.02 -6.47
C GLY A 813 -18.79 -3.27 -7.80
N VAL A 814 -19.32 -2.06 -7.77
CA VAL A 814 -19.26 -1.11 -8.88
C VAL A 814 -18.39 0.06 -8.44
N GLN A 815 -17.47 0.50 -9.28
CA GLN A 815 -16.60 1.66 -9.04
C GLN A 815 -17.07 2.83 -9.90
N VAL A 816 -17.26 4.01 -9.30
CA VAL A 816 -17.54 5.26 -10.01
C VAL A 816 -16.37 6.22 -9.80
N ASN A 817 -15.57 6.42 -10.84
CA ASN A 817 -14.47 7.39 -10.86
C ASN A 817 -14.91 8.59 -11.68
N ALA A 818 -14.97 9.77 -11.07
CA ALA A 818 -15.43 10.96 -11.77
C ALA A 818 -14.62 12.19 -11.35
N SER A 819 -14.25 13.01 -12.32
CA SER A 819 -13.48 14.22 -12.11
C SER A 819 -13.97 15.39 -12.96
N VAL A 820 -13.57 16.59 -12.58
CA VAL A 820 -13.64 17.80 -13.39
C VAL A 820 -12.22 18.34 -13.48
N GLU A 821 -11.69 18.38 -14.68
CA GLU A 821 -10.33 18.79 -14.97
C GLU A 821 -10.31 20.20 -15.55
N LYS A 822 -9.23 20.93 -15.27
CA LYS A 822 -8.99 22.27 -15.79
C LYS A 822 -8.21 22.25 -17.09
N ASP A 823 -7.19 21.42 -17.13
CA ASP A 823 -6.18 21.39 -18.19
C ASP A 823 -6.30 20.12 -19.04
N PRO A 824 -6.10 20.18 -20.35
CA PRO A 824 -5.78 21.36 -21.16
C PRO A 824 -7.03 22.17 -21.53
N ILE A 825 -8.21 21.63 -21.27
CA ILE A 825 -9.54 22.27 -21.39
C ILE A 825 -10.40 21.89 -20.21
N GLU A 826 -11.29 22.77 -19.84
CA GLU A 826 -12.24 22.52 -18.76
C GLU A 826 -13.25 21.44 -19.18
N ALA A 827 -13.12 20.25 -18.58
CA ALA A 827 -13.86 19.05 -18.94
C ALA A 827 -14.21 18.17 -17.74
N TYR A 828 -15.18 17.29 -17.94
CA TYR A 828 -15.46 16.21 -16.98
C TYR A 828 -15.22 14.84 -17.63
N ASP A 829 -14.87 13.90 -16.78
CA ASP A 829 -14.85 12.47 -17.05
C ASP A 829 -15.56 11.72 -15.93
N MET A 830 -16.36 10.73 -16.27
CA MET A 830 -17.01 9.82 -15.31
C MET A 830 -16.96 8.40 -15.85
N LEU A 831 -16.23 7.51 -15.19
CA LEU A 831 -16.11 6.09 -15.49
C LEU A 831 -16.86 5.26 -14.45
N ILE A 832 -17.76 4.41 -14.90
CA ILE A 832 -18.46 3.37 -14.13
C ILE A 832 -17.87 2.03 -14.56
N LYS A 833 -17.29 1.29 -13.63
CA LYS A 833 -16.62 0.02 -13.92
C LYS A 833 -17.09 -1.08 -12.97
N PHE A 834 -17.35 -2.27 -13.53
CA PHE A 834 -17.66 -3.48 -12.76
C PHE A 834 -17.39 -4.76 -13.56
N ASP A 835 -17.13 -5.84 -12.83
CA ASP A 835 -17.08 -7.19 -13.38
C ASP A 835 -18.35 -7.96 -12.97
N THR A 836 -18.81 -8.86 -13.83
CA THR A 836 -20.01 -9.66 -13.59
C THR A 836 -19.96 -10.98 -14.38
N ASN A 837 -20.97 -11.81 -14.20
CA ASN A 837 -21.18 -13.01 -15.01
C ASN A 837 -21.88 -12.71 -16.36
N ALA A 838 -21.77 -13.63 -17.31
CA ALA A 838 -22.32 -13.44 -18.64
C ALA A 838 -23.88 -13.39 -18.68
N GLU A 839 -24.54 -13.98 -17.70
CA GLU A 839 -25.99 -14.10 -17.64
C GLU A 839 -26.68 -12.80 -17.24
N GLN A 840 -26.02 -12.01 -16.39
CA GLN A 840 -26.56 -10.78 -15.82
C GLN A 840 -25.99 -9.50 -16.46
N ALA A 841 -24.91 -9.59 -17.24
CA ALA A 841 -24.18 -8.43 -17.74
C ALA A 841 -25.05 -7.37 -18.41
N ASP A 842 -25.92 -7.76 -19.33
CA ASP A 842 -26.78 -6.82 -20.07
C ASP A 842 -27.78 -6.13 -19.12
N GLU A 843 -28.39 -6.86 -18.20
CA GLU A 843 -29.31 -6.32 -17.20
C GLU A 843 -28.61 -5.32 -16.28
N LEU A 844 -27.40 -5.64 -15.83
CA LEU A 844 -26.65 -4.74 -14.92
C LEU A 844 -26.19 -3.47 -15.63
N ILE A 845 -25.82 -3.53 -16.90
CA ILE A 845 -25.51 -2.35 -17.73
C ILE A 845 -26.76 -1.45 -17.82
N GLU A 846 -27.94 -2.02 -18.08
CA GLU A 846 -29.18 -1.26 -18.12
C GLU A 846 -29.50 -0.61 -16.78
N ILE A 847 -29.28 -1.31 -15.67
CA ILE A 847 -29.44 -0.75 -14.31
C ILE A 847 -28.47 0.40 -14.09
N ALA A 848 -27.18 0.23 -14.47
CA ALA A 848 -26.17 1.28 -14.29
C ALA A 848 -26.55 2.59 -15.02
N ILE A 849 -27.07 2.48 -16.24
CA ILE A 849 -27.54 3.62 -17.00
C ILE A 849 -28.82 4.22 -16.37
N ALA A 850 -29.77 3.37 -15.98
CA ALA A 850 -31.05 3.80 -15.42
C ALA A 850 -30.91 4.55 -14.09
N GLU A 851 -29.92 4.20 -13.25
CA GLU A 851 -29.69 4.92 -11.98
C GLU A 851 -29.18 6.35 -12.23
N LEU A 852 -28.30 6.57 -13.21
CA LEU A 852 -27.89 7.92 -13.61
C LEU A 852 -29.08 8.71 -14.19
N GLU A 853 -29.92 8.08 -15.02
CA GLU A 853 -31.14 8.68 -15.56
C GLU A 853 -32.14 9.08 -14.44
N LYS A 854 -32.30 8.24 -13.42
CA LYS A 854 -33.12 8.57 -12.24
C LYS A 854 -32.59 9.78 -11.50
N ILE A 855 -31.27 9.89 -11.29
CA ILE A 855 -30.69 11.07 -10.66
C ILE A 855 -30.94 12.32 -11.51
N ALA A 856 -30.83 12.23 -12.82
CA ALA A 856 -31.09 13.35 -13.73
C ALA A 856 -32.57 13.80 -13.71
N GLN A 857 -33.50 12.87 -13.54
CA GLN A 857 -34.94 13.16 -13.53
C GLN A 857 -35.46 13.57 -12.15
N GLU A 858 -35.09 12.83 -11.12
CA GLU A 858 -35.66 12.94 -9.78
C GLU A 858 -34.72 13.64 -8.78
N GLY A 859 -33.43 13.67 -9.07
CA GLY A 859 -32.36 14.06 -8.16
C GLY A 859 -31.81 12.88 -7.35
N PRO A 860 -30.69 13.07 -6.66
CA PRO A 860 -30.14 12.09 -5.72
C PRO A 860 -31.06 11.98 -4.48
N ARG A 861 -30.97 10.88 -3.75
CA ARG A 861 -31.64 10.76 -2.45
C ARG A 861 -31.04 11.77 -1.48
N ALA A 862 -31.89 12.41 -0.69
CA ALA A 862 -31.43 13.39 0.29
C ALA A 862 -30.46 12.79 1.33
N ASP A 863 -30.66 11.53 1.68
CA ASP A 863 -29.82 10.78 2.60
C ASP A 863 -28.39 10.56 2.04
N ASP A 864 -28.25 10.24 0.75
CA ASP A 864 -26.93 10.06 0.10
C ASP A 864 -26.11 11.37 0.13
N ILE A 865 -26.78 12.49 -0.18
CA ILE A 865 -26.12 13.81 -0.12
C ILE A 865 -25.69 14.15 1.30
N ALA A 866 -26.53 13.89 2.29
CA ALA A 866 -26.24 14.19 3.68
C ALA A 866 -25.06 13.36 4.19
N LYS A 867 -25.04 12.05 3.93
CA LYS A 867 -23.96 11.14 4.31
C LYS A 867 -22.64 11.58 3.69
N THR A 868 -22.63 11.87 2.39
CA THR A 868 -21.42 12.30 1.67
C THR A 868 -20.88 13.61 2.24
N LYS A 869 -21.75 14.59 2.53
CA LYS A 869 -21.31 15.85 3.12
C LYS A 869 -20.66 15.67 4.49
N GLU A 870 -21.23 14.84 5.35
CA GLU A 870 -20.62 14.52 6.65
C GLU A 870 -19.21 13.91 6.50
N PHE A 871 -19.06 12.97 5.56
CA PHE A 871 -17.76 12.39 5.22
C PHE A 871 -16.77 13.43 4.71
N LEU A 872 -17.19 14.33 3.81
CA LEU A 872 -16.34 15.38 3.26
C LEU A 872 -15.88 16.39 4.32
N VAL A 873 -16.77 16.78 5.27
CA VAL A 873 -16.43 17.65 6.38
C VAL A 873 -15.39 16.99 7.31
N LYS A 874 -15.58 15.70 7.61
CA LYS A 874 -14.62 14.92 8.40
C LYS A 874 -13.25 14.87 7.71
N ASN A 875 -13.21 14.52 6.43
CA ASN A 875 -11.97 14.42 5.66
C ASN A 875 -11.24 15.75 5.47
N TYR A 876 -11.97 16.87 5.38
CA TYR A 876 -11.36 18.18 5.31
C TYR A 876 -10.47 18.44 6.54
N ASN A 877 -10.97 18.13 7.73
CA ASN A 877 -10.21 18.30 8.96
C ASN A 877 -8.96 17.39 8.96
N ASN A 878 -9.12 16.11 8.62
CA ASN A 878 -8.02 15.16 8.55
C ASN A 878 -6.94 15.58 7.52
N THR A 879 -7.35 16.18 6.40
CA THR A 879 -6.42 16.67 5.36
C THR A 879 -5.51 17.78 5.89
N LEU A 880 -6.06 18.75 6.62
CA LEU A 880 -5.29 19.87 7.17
C LEU A 880 -4.42 19.49 8.39
N GLU A 881 -4.59 18.31 8.94
CA GLU A 881 -3.69 17.75 9.95
C GLU A 881 -2.43 17.09 9.36
N LYS A 882 -2.27 17.10 8.02
CA LYS A 882 -1.13 16.50 7.30
C LYS A 882 -0.37 17.53 6.47
N ASN A 883 0.98 17.46 6.49
CA ASN A 883 1.82 18.36 5.69
C ASN A 883 1.51 18.28 4.18
N GLY A 884 1.19 17.08 3.66
CA GLY A 884 0.75 16.91 2.27
C GLY A 884 -0.56 17.64 1.94
N GLY A 885 -1.51 17.68 2.87
CA GLY A 885 -2.74 18.44 2.70
C GLY A 885 -2.50 19.95 2.56
N TRP A 886 -1.51 20.49 3.27
CA TRP A 886 -1.11 21.87 3.11
C TRP A 886 -0.40 22.15 1.80
N ILE A 887 0.40 21.22 1.25
CA ILE A 887 0.97 21.34 -0.10
C ILE A 887 -0.18 21.50 -1.09
N ASN A 888 -1.14 20.59 -1.11
CA ASN A 888 -2.29 20.65 -2.02
C ASN A 888 -3.13 21.94 -1.84
N ALA A 889 -3.32 22.42 -0.62
CA ALA A 889 -4.02 23.67 -0.37
C ALA A 889 -3.27 24.89 -0.92
N ILE A 890 -1.94 24.91 -0.82
CA ILE A 890 -1.07 25.95 -1.37
C ILE A 890 -1.09 25.90 -2.90
N GLU A 891 -1.00 24.74 -3.51
CA GLU A 891 -1.09 24.56 -4.96
C GLU A 891 -2.40 25.10 -5.50
N ARG A 892 -3.53 24.70 -4.91
CA ARG A 892 -4.85 25.22 -5.32
C ARG A 892 -4.94 26.75 -5.23
N TRP A 893 -4.34 27.35 -4.22
CA TRP A 893 -4.29 28.80 -4.12
C TRP A 893 -3.58 29.45 -5.30
N TYR A 894 -2.40 28.93 -5.69
CA TYR A 894 -1.59 29.54 -6.75
C TYR A 894 -2.05 29.16 -8.16
N ASP A 895 -2.56 27.97 -8.36
CA ASP A 895 -2.87 27.43 -9.67
C ASP A 895 -4.34 27.60 -10.06
N GLU A 896 -5.25 27.59 -9.06
CA GLU A 896 -6.69 27.73 -9.26
C GLU A 896 -7.24 29.07 -8.72
N GLY A 897 -6.51 29.77 -7.86
CA GLY A 897 -7.02 30.93 -7.13
C GLY A 897 -8.04 30.56 -6.05
N TYR A 898 -8.05 29.31 -5.60
CA TYR A 898 -9.01 28.75 -4.65
C TYR A 898 -8.43 28.63 -3.25
N ASP A 899 -9.07 29.30 -2.28
CA ASP A 899 -8.72 29.16 -0.86
C ASP A 899 -9.39 27.92 -0.26
N TYR A 900 -8.71 26.79 -0.37
CA TYR A 900 -9.21 25.51 0.15
C TYR A 900 -9.61 25.61 1.63
N LYS A 901 -8.82 26.31 2.45
CA LYS A 901 -9.07 26.45 3.87
C LYS A 901 -10.32 27.28 4.17
N ALA A 902 -10.54 28.37 3.43
CA ALA A 902 -11.65 29.28 3.69
C ALA A 902 -12.94 28.88 2.96
N GLU A 903 -12.84 28.27 1.79
CA GLU A 903 -13.95 28.10 0.87
C GLU A 903 -14.52 26.70 0.79
N TYR A 904 -13.71 25.66 1.12
CA TYR A 904 -14.13 24.27 0.91
C TYR A 904 -15.41 23.90 1.65
N LEU A 905 -15.48 24.16 2.97
CA LEU A 905 -16.66 23.82 3.77
C LEU A 905 -17.90 24.62 3.32
N THR A 906 -17.71 25.88 2.90
CA THR A 906 -18.81 26.69 2.34
C THR A 906 -19.31 26.09 1.04
N THR A 907 -18.40 25.57 0.20
CA THR A 907 -18.77 24.89 -1.05
C THR A 907 -19.52 23.59 -0.76
N VAL A 908 -19.06 22.78 0.21
CA VAL A 908 -19.75 21.56 0.65
C VAL A 908 -21.18 21.89 1.12
N GLU A 909 -21.37 22.96 1.90
CA GLU A 909 -22.70 23.37 2.37
C GLU A 909 -23.60 23.83 1.23
N LYS A 910 -23.09 24.65 0.31
CA LYS A 910 -23.81 25.30 -0.79
C LYS A 910 -24.30 24.32 -1.84
N VAL A 911 -23.45 23.35 -2.23
CA VAL A 911 -23.77 22.39 -3.30
C VAL A 911 -24.67 21.28 -2.74
N GLY A 912 -25.79 21.00 -3.40
CA GLY A 912 -26.78 20.00 -2.93
C GLY A 912 -27.49 19.31 -4.08
N ALA A 913 -28.60 18.67 -3.79
CA ALA A 913 -29.33 17.80 -4.71
C ALA A 913 -29.65 18.41 -6.08
N GLU A 914 -30.00 19.70 -6.12
CA GLU A 914 -30.33 20.39 -7.38
C GLU A 914 -29.10 20.55 -8.29
N HIS A 915 -27.93 20.78 -7.73
CA HIS A 915 -26.67 20.86 -8.48
C HIS A 915 -26.32 19.47 -9.06
N VAL A 916 -26.44 18.42 -8.26
CA VAL A 916 -26.20 17.04 -8.67
C VAL A 916 -27.18 16.63 -9.77
N LYS A 917 -28.46 16.94 -9.61
CA LYS A 917 -29.50 16.69 -10.62
C LYS A 917 -29.19 17.40 -11.94
N ALA A 918 -28.84 18.69 -11.88
CA ALA A 918 -28.52 19.47 -13.06
C ALA A 918 -27.28 18.93 -13.78
N LEU A 919 -26.25 18.51 -13.03
CA LEU A 919 -25.04 17.89 -13.58
C LEU A 919 -25.35 16.55 -14.26
N ALA A 920 -26.10 15.66 -13.62
CA ALA A 920 -26.52 14.40 -14.20
C ALA A 920 -27.32 14.60 -15.50
N ALA A 921 -28.24 15.57 -15.50
CA ALA A 921 -29.02 15.93 -16.69
C ALA A 921 -28.10 16.48 -17.82
N LYS A 922 -27.08 17.29 -17.49
CA LYS A 922 -26.11 17.76 -18.46
C LYS A 922 -25.32 16.61 -19.05
N ILE A 923 -24.78 15.70 -18.23
CA ILE A 923 -24.02 14.52 -18.66
C ILE A 923 -24.81 13.70 -19.69
N LEU A 924 -26.09 13.47 -19.41
CA LEU A 924 -26.96 12.74 -20.34
C LEU A 924 -27.27 13.56 -21.61
N ALA A 925 -27.44 14.88 -21.49
CA ALA A 925 -27.73 15.76 -22.63
C ALA A 925 -26.53 15.93 -23.58
N ASP A 926 -25.32 15.87 -23.07
CA ASP A 926 -24.08 15.90 -23.86
C ASP A 926 -23.98 14.69 -24.79
N ASN A 927 -24.65 13.58 -24.39
CA ASN A 927 -24.75 12.34 -25.19
C ASN A 927 -23.41 11.78 -25.65
N ASN A 928 -22.33 12.00 -24.89
CA ASN A 928 -21.01 11.43 -25.11
C ASN A 928 -20.85 10.24 -24.16
N LYS A 929 -21.15 9.05 -24.66
CA LYS A 929 -21.15 7.80 -23.89
C LYS A 929 -20.28 6.76 -24.59
N ASN A 930 -19.27 6.28 -23.87
CA ASN A 930 -18.47 5.15 -24.30
C ASN A 930 -18.78 3.93 -23.44
N LEU A 931 -19.12 2.80 -24.07
CA LEU A 931 -19.41 1.54 -23.41
C LEU A 931 -18.50 0.46 -23.99
N VAL A 932 -17.58 -0.02 -23.18
CA VAL A 932 -16.69 -1.14 -23.51
C VAL A 932 -17.12 -2.36 -22.71
N ILE A 933 -17.37 -3.45 -23.40
CA ILE A 933 -17.81 -4.72 -22.82
C ILE A 933 -16.84 -5.80 -23.30
N MET A 934 -16.05 -6.34 -22.39
CA MET A 934 -15.26 -7.53 -22.68
C MET A 934 -16.04 -8.77 -22.22
N ARG A 935 -16.30 -9.70 -23.13
CA ARG A 935 -17.00 -10.95 -22.84
C ARG A 935 -16.07 -12.15 -22.99
N PRO A 936 -16.27 -13.25 -22.26
CA PRO A 936 -15.50 -14.47 -22.47
C PRO A 936 -15.75 -15.02 -23.89
N ALA A 937 -14.66 -15.47 -24.56
CA ALA A 937 -14.75 -16.09 -25.88
C ALA A 937 -15.36 -17.51 -25.82
N GLN A 938 -15.32 -18.14 -24.65
CA GLN A 938 -15.91 -19.46 -24.38
C GLN A 938 -17.19 -19.26 -23.56
N ASN A 939 -18.21 -19.99 -23.90
CA ASN A 939 -19.52 -19.99 -23.20
C ASN A 939 -19.43 -20.90 -21.97
#